data_08614b3d8cda6f5884fb2b1f9245623d
#
_entry.id   08614b3d8cda6f5884fb2b1f9245623d
#
_cell.length_a   1.000
_cell.length_b   1.000
_cell.length_c   1.000
_cell.angle_alpha   90.00
_cell.angle_beta   90.00
_cell.angle_gamma   90.00
#
_symmetry.space_group_name_H-M   'P 1'
#
loop_
_entity.id
_entity.type
_entity.pdbx_description
1 polymer ?
#
loop_
_entity_poly.entity_id
_entity_poly.type
_entity_poly.pdbx_seq_one_letter_code
_entity_poly.pdbx_strand_id
1 'polypeptide(L)'
;MIGTGQQFIIVGERTNVTGSAKFRKLIEAGAYDAALAVAREQVESGANVLDVNMDEGLLDSEKAMTTFLNLIASEPDISRVPVMIDSSKWAVIEAGLKCVQGKAIVNSISLKEGEEPFLNHARKVLRYGAAVVVMAFDESGQAETAERKFAICERAYRLLTERVGFAPEDIVFDPNIFAVATGIEEHNNYAVAFVEAARRIRSELPHVHVSGGVSNLSFACRGNEPVRQAMHTVFLYHAIQAGMDMGIVNAGQLGVYDDLNPGLRELCEDVVLNRRPDATDRLLEAADRFKGGGAKKQAPDLSWRERPVTERLKHALIHGIADYIDADTEEARSKAARPLHVIEGPLMDGMNAVGDLFGSGKMFLPQVVKSARVMKKAVAYLMPYMEAEKHEAGLENPSAAGRIVLATVKGDVHDIGKNIVGVVLQCNNYEVIDLGVMTPSQRILDKAREVKADIVGLSGLITPSLDEMVFVASEMERQGFDVPLLIGGATTSQVHTAVKISPNYQRNQAIYVTDASRAVGVVSNLLGDNRATYVEGIRETYRSVARAHARGRAQKARVGLAEARKNKFKIDWTRYQPPRPAFVGARAFTKYDLAKLVPYIDWTPFFSAWEIKGTYPGVLTDSRYGKAASALYADAEAMLRQIVAEGWLAANGVIGLWPANSIDDDDIAVYADETRGKPIATFHTLRQQIARDKERANTALADFVAPKASGAADYIGGFAVTAGIGEEGVAERFARAHDDYSKIMVKALADRLAEAFAEHMHERVRREFWGYAKDEALGSNDLIAEKYQGVRPAPGYPAQPDHTEKGTLFELLLAEQATGIKLTESYAMMPAAAVSGFYFSHPESHYFGVGKIERDQVEDYAKRKGWPLLEAERWLAPILNYDRQTEGPQSEAA
;
A
#
# COMPACT_ATOMS: atom_id res chain seq x y z
N MET A 1 -15.59 -11.28 -4.76
CA MET A 1 -16.48 -10.75 -3.71
C MET A 1 -16.02 -9.37 -3.38
N ILE A 2 -16.90 -8.39 -3.42
CA ILE A 2 -16.68 -7.08 -2.85
C ILE A 2 -16.62 -7.34 -1.34
N GLY A 3 -15.51 -6.92 -0.68
CA GLY A 3 -15.16 -7.43 0.65
C GLY A 3 -16.22 -7.15 1.73
N THR A 4 -16.49 -8.12 2.55
CA THR A 4 -17.37 -8.05 3.74
C THR A 4 -16.74 -7.35 4.95
N GLY A 5 -15.63 -6.61 4.77
CA GLY A 5 -14.96 -5.84 5.83
C GLY A 5 -15.51 -4.42 5.93
N GLN A 6 -15.60 -3.86 7.11
CA GLN A 6 -16.15 -2.54 7.48
C GLN A 6 -15.46 -1.31 6.85
N GLN A 7 -14.89 -1.40 5.66
CA GLN A 7 -14.21 -0.30 4.99
C GLN A 7 -15.07 0.26 3.87
N PHE A 8 -15.35 1.56 3.91
CA PHE A 8 -16.01 2.30 2.83
C PHE A 8 -15.18 2.19 1.54
N ILE A 9 -15.84 1.79 0.44
CA ILE A 9 -15.22 1.59 -0.87
C ILE A 9 -15.28 2.89 -1.67
N ILE A 10 -14.13 3.43 -2.01
CA ILE A 10 -13.99 4.64 -2.82
C ILE A 10 -13.96 4.25 -4.30
N VAL A 11 -14.95 4.69 -5.06
CA VAL A 11 -15.00 4.57 -6.52
C VAL A 11 -14.58 5.91 -7.13
N GLY A 12 -13.44 5.92 -7.84
CA GLY A 12 -12.86 7.13 -8.40
C GLY A 12 -13.60 7.58 -9.66
N GLU A 13 -14.16 8.80 -9.65
CA GLU A 13 -15.03 9.36 -10.70
C GLU A 13 -14.31 10.18 -11.80
N ARG A 14 -12.97 10.32 -11.74
CA ARG A 14 -12.26 11.25 -12.64
C ARG A 14 -11.98 10.69 -14.02
N THR A 15 -12.12 9.39 -14.23
CA THR A 15 -12.03 8.69 -15.53
C THR A 15 -13.39 8.60 -16.24
N ASN A 16 -14.25 9.59 -16.02
CA ASN A 16 -15.58 9.70 -16.57
C ASN A 16 -15.65 10.96 -17.44
N VAL A 17 -15.93 10.83 -18.75
CA VAL A 17 -15.97 11.95 -19.72
C VAL A 17 -17.08 12.94 -19.43
N THR A 18 -18.17 12.51 -18.81
CA THR A 18 -19.28 13.38 -18.41
C THR A 18 -19.00 14.15 -17.12
N GLY A 19 -18.25 13.54 -16.19
CA GLY A 19 -17.92 14.10 -14.88
C GLY A 19 -16.59 14.88 -14.83
N SER A 20 -15.67 14.65 -15.77
CA SER A 20 -14.33 15.26 -15.79
C SER A 20 -14.00 15.95 -17.11
N ALA A 21 -14.07 17.27 -17.13
CA ALA A 21 -13.71 18.06 -18.31
C ALA A 21 -12.24 17.87 -18.73
N LYS A 22 -11.31 17.62 -17.78
CA LYS A 22 -9.92 17.29 -18.07
C LYS A 22 -9.82 15.97 -18.82
N PHE A 23 -10.44 14.92 -18.29
CA PHE A 23 -10.42 13.59 -18.89
C PHE A 23 -11.09 13.56 -20.26
N ARG A 24 -12.27 14.19 -20.40
CA ARG A 24 -12.96 14.32 -21.69
C ARG A 24 -12.07 14.90 -22.79
N LYS A 25 -11.41 16.04 -22.54
CA LYS A 25 -10.51 16.68 -23.52
C LYS A 25 -9.36 15.76 -23.95
N LEU A 26 -8.84 14.95 -23.03
CA LEU A 26 -7.76 13.99 -23.32
C LEU A 26 -8.26 12.87 -24.23
N ILE A 27 -9.45 12.32 -23.98
CA ILE A 27 -10.05 11.25 -24.79
C ILE A 27 -10.42 11.79 -26.18
N GLU A 28 -11.04 12.96 -26.28
CA GLU A 28 -11.37 13.64 -27.54
C GLU A 28 -10.12 13.91 -28.40
N ALA A 29 -9.01 14.26 -27.76
CA ALA A 29 -7.73 14.49 -28.43
C ALA A 29 -6.96 13.20 -28.78
N GLY A 30 -7.45 12.03 -28.37
CA GLY A 30 -6.72 10.75 -28.52
C GLY A 30 -5.48 10.62 -27.64
N ALA A 31 -5.33 11.48 -26.63
CA ALA A 31 -4.18 11.52 -25.73
C ALA A 31 -4.32 10.49 -24.59
N TYR A 32 -4.37 9.19 -24.93
CA TYR A 32 -4.64 8.10 -23.99
C TYR A 32 -3.57 7.93 -22.90
N ASP A 33 -2.29 8.22 -23.19
CA ASP A 33 -1.23 8.15 -22.16
C ASP A 33 -1.46 9.18 -21.05
N ALA A 34 -1.87 10.40 -21.41
CA ALA A 34 -2.24 11.42 -20.43
C ALA A 34 -3.56 11.08 -19.72
N ALA A 35 -4.47 10.36 -20.37
CA ALA A 35 -5.70 9.86 -19.75
C ALA A 35 -5.41 8.72 -18.75
N LEU A 36 -4.43 7.85 -19.01
CA LEU A 36 -3.93 6.84 -18.07
C LEU A 36 -3.34 7.49 -16.80
N ALA A 37 -2.65 8.63 -16.93
CA ALA A 37 -2.15 9.36 -15.76
C ALA A 37 -3.29 9.80 -14.82
N VAL A 38 -4.47 10.15 -15.38
CA VAL A 38 -5.67 10.48 -14.56
C VAL A 38 -6.19 9.24 -13.81
N ALA A 39 -6.16 8.06 -14.44
CA ALA A 39 -6.54 6.81 -13.77
C ALA A 39 -5.55 6.46 -12.65
N ARG A 40 -4.25 6.59 -12.91
CA ARG A 40 -3.18 6.34 -11.93
C ARG A 40 -3.32 7.27 -10.73
N GLU A 41 -3.49 8.57 -10.96
CA GLU A 41 -3.70 9.59 -9.91
C GLU A 41 -4.84 9.20 -8.94
N GLN A 42 -5.94 8.63 -9.44
CA GLN A 42 -7.05 8.19 -8.60
C GLN A 42 -6.69 6.97 -7.74
N VAL A 43 -6.00 5.99 -8.32
CA VAL A 43 -5.56 4.78 -7.58
C VAL A 43 -4.56 5.17 -6.49
N GLU A 44 -3.63 6.05 -6.79
CA GLU A 44 -2.67 6.60 -5.84
C GLU A 44 -3.34 7.44 -4.74
N SER A 45 -4.40 8.17 -5.08
CA SER A 45 -5.24 8.92 -4.12
C SER A 45 -6.16 8.03 -3.28
N GLY A 46 -6.10 6.70 -3.44
CA GLY A 46 -6.80 5.73 -2.60
C GLY A 46 -8.13 5.22 -3.16
N ALA A 47 -8.42 5.43 -4.44
CA ALA A 47 -9.56 4.76 -5.07
C ALA A 47 -9.39 3.23 -5.01
N ASN A 48 -10.43 2.54 -4.57
CA ASN A 48 -10.50 1.09 -4.49
C ASN A 48 -11.07 0.47 -5.79
N VAL A 49 -11.80 1.27 -6.56
CA VAL A 49 -12.42 0.94 -7.84
C VAL A 49 -12.27 2.16 -8.76
N LEU A 50 -12.08 1.97 -10.05
CA LEU A 50 -12.09 3.04 -11.05
C LEU A 50 -13.39 3.02 -11.84
N ASP A 51 -14.13 4.12 -11.80
CA ASP A 51 -15.28 4.37 -12.67
C ASP A 51 -14.80 4.87 -14.03
N VAL A 52 -15.13 4.15 -15.11
CA VAL A 52 -14.74 4.48 -16.48
C VAL A 52 -15.99 4.69 -17.33
N ASN A 53 -16.19 5.93 -17.78
CA ASN A 53 -17.28 6.32 -18.66
C ASN A 53 -16.74 7.01 -19.91
N MET A 54 -17.25 6.58 -21.07
CA MET A 54 -16.92 7.12 -22.41
C MET A 54 -18.15 7.66 -23.17
N ASP A 55 -19.24 7.98 -22.45
CA ASP A 55 -20.50 8.46 -23.05
C ASP A 55 -20.42 9.94 -23.44
N GLU A 56 -19.86 10.22 -24.62
CA GLU A 56 -19.83 11.54 -25.24
C GLU A 56 -20.39 11.46 -26.66
N GLY A 57 -21.20 12.45 -27.04
CA GLY A 57 -21.95 12.42 -28.28
C GLY A 57 -21.12 12.40 -29.57
N LEU A 58 -19.91 12.88 -29.53
CA LEU A 58 -18.98 12.96 -30.67
C LEU A 58 -17.94 11.82 -30.67
N LEU A 59 -17.92 10.96 -29.63
CA LEU A 59 -16.99 9.84 -29.53
C LEU A 59 -17.60 8.54 -30.03
N ASP A 60 -16.79 7.70 -30.64
CA ASP A 60 -17.05 6.26 -30.77
C ASP A 60 -16.80 5.63 -29.39
N SER A 61 -17.84 5.63 -28.54
CA SER A 61 -17.76 5.24 -27.13
C SER A 61 -17.33 3.77 -26.97
N GLU A 62 -17.72 2.85 -27.86
CA GLU A 62 -17.31 1.43 -27.81
C GLU A 62 -15.82 1.29 -28.07
N LYS A 63 -15.30 1.98 -29.09
CA LYS A 63 -13.89 1.97 -29.44
C LYS A 63 -13.04 2.68 -28.35
N ALA A 64 -13.50 3.80 -27.84
CA ALA A 64 -12.80 4.53 -26.78
C ALA A 64 -12.72 3.71 -25.49
N MET A 65 -13.82 3.06 -25.07
CA MET A 65 -13.87 2.17 -23.91
C MET A 65 -12.92 1.00 -24.09
N THR A 66 -12.97 0.32 -25.23
CA THR A 66 -12.09 -0.81 -25.55
C THR A 66 -10.60 -0.40 -25.53
N THR A 67 -10.27 0.73 -26.16
CA THR A 67 -8.90 1.21 -26.21
C THR A 67 -8.38 1.54 -24.81
N PHE A 68 -9.13 2.29 -24.02
CA PHE A 68 -8.70 2.75 -22.71
C PHE A 68 -8.58 1.59 -21.71
N LEU A 69 -9.52 0.65 -21.69
CA LEU A 69 -9.48 -0.51 -20.79
C LEU A 69 -8.33 -1.47 -21.14
N ASN A 70 -8.01 -1.65 -22.43
CA ASN A 70 -6.84 -2.44 -22.82
C ASN A 70 -5.52 -1.77 -22.39
N LEU A 71 -5.46 -0.46 -22.42
CA LEU A 71 -4.31 0.28 -21.90
C LEU A 71 -4.20 0.17 -20.37
N ILE A 72 -5.31 0.32 -19.64
CA ILE A 72 -5.34 0.07 -18.18
C ILE A 72 -4.85 -1.35 -17.87
N ALA A 73 -5.25 -2.36 -18.62
CA ALA A 73 -4.85 -3.75 -18.42
C ALA A 73 -3.33 -3.96 -18.56
N SER A 74 -2.64 -3.11 -19.31
CA SER A 74 -1.18 -3.15 -19.47
C SER A 74 -0.41 -2.39 -18.38
N GLU A 75 -1.11 -1.62 -17.52
CA GLU A 75 -0.53 -0.80 -16.45
C GLU A 75 -0.73 -1.47 -15.07
N PRO A 76 0.30 -2.12 -14.49
CA PRO A 76 0.18 -2.86 -13.23
C PRO A 76 -0.29 -2.00 -12.06
N ASP A 77 0.14 -0.74 -12.00
CA ASP A 77 -0.22 0.19 -10.92
C ASP A 77 -1.70 0.57 -10.93
N ILE A 78 -2.34 0.52 -12.11
CA ILE A 78 -3.75 0.83 -12.28
C ILE A 78 -4.58 -0.47 -12.23
N SER A 79 -4.17 -1.51 -12.95
CA SER A 79 -4.92 -2.77 -13.11
C SER A 79 -5.05 -3.59 -11.82
N ARG A 80 -4.36 -3.20 -10.74
CA ARG A 80 -4.50 -3.81 -9.42
C ARG A 80 -5.84 -3.54 -8.73
N VAL A 81 -6.58 -2.54 -9.17
CA VAL A 81 -7.93 -2.24 -8.69
C VAL A 81 -8.99 -2.64 -9.73
N PRO A 82 -10.19 -3.11 -9.31
CA PRO A 82 -11.27 -3.42 -10.24
C PRO A 82 -11.77 -2.18 -10.96
N VAL A 83 -12.33 -2.39 -12.14
CA VAL A 83 -12.94 -1.34 -12.96
C VAL A 83 -14.46 -1.42 -12.85
N MET A 84 -15.10 -0.28 -12.66
CA MET A 84 -16.53 -0.06 -12.84
C MET A 84 -16.75 0.48 -14.27
N ILE A 85 -17.45 -0.29 -15.10
CA ILE A 85 -17.78 0.09 -16.48
C ILE A 85 -19.10 0.84 -16.44
N ASP A 86 -19.01 2.14 -16.69
CA ASP A 86 -20.17 3.05 -16.63
C ASP A 86 -20.59 3.51 -18.03
N SER A 87 -21.81 3.20 -18.41
CA SER A 87 -22.41 3.71 -19.63
C SER A 87 -23.93 3.59 -19.61
N SER A 88 -24.59 4.54 -20.28
CA SER A 88 -26.02 4.50 -20.57
C SER A 88 -26.37 3.54 -21.74
N LYS A 89 -25.35 3.07 -22.48
CA LYS A 89 -25.51 2.24 -23.68
C LYS A 89 -25.00 0.83 -23.42
N TRP A 90 -25.86 -0.19 -23.58
CA TRP A 90 -25.47 -1.58 -23.35
C TRP A 90 -24.30 -2.04 -24.22
N ALA A 91 -24.22 -1.61 -25.48
CA ALA A 91 -23.13 -1.98 -26.39
C ALA A 91 -21.76 -1.54 -25.84
N VAL A 92 -21.68 -0.37 -25.23
CA VAL A 92 -20.45 0.15 -24.60
C VAL A 92 -20.09 -0.67 -23.36
N ILE A 93 -21.08 -1.01 -22.51
CA ILE A 93 -20.87 -1.89 -21.35
C ILE A 93 -20.33 -3.23 -21.79
N GLU A 94 -20.93 -3.85 -22.82
CA GLU A 94 -20.51 -5.16 -23.32
C GLU A 94 -19.12 -5.13 -23.97
N ALA A 95 -18.79 -4.06 -24.68
CA ALA A 95 -17.45 -3.82 -25.20
C ALA A 95 -16.39 -3.75 -24.07
N GLY A 96 -16.71 -3.03 -23.00
CA GLY A 96 -15.87 -2.91 -21.82
C GLY A 96 -15.70 -4.24 -21.08
N LEU A 97 -16.77 -5.01 -20.88
CA LEU A 97 -16.74 -6.32 -20.22
C LEU A 97 -15.81 -7.32 -20.92
N LYS A 98 -15.67 -7.22 -22.26
CA LYS A 98 -14.74 -8.06 -23.03
C LYS A 98 -13.27 -7.72 -22.83
N CYS A 99 -12.95 -6.52 -22.29
CA CYS A 99 -11.60 -6.04 -22.10
C CYS A 99 -11.07 -6.25 -20.68
N VAL A 100 -11.97 -6.32 -19.68
CA VAL A 100 -11.58 -6.37 -18.26
C VAL A 100 -11.28 -7.80 -17.82
N GLN A 101 -10.18 -7.97 -17.10
CA GLN A 101 -9.81 -9.23 -16.46
C GLN A 101 -10.14 -9.17 -14.95
N GLY A 102 -10.71 -10.27 -14.44
CA GLY A 102 -11.16 -10.34 -13.04
C GLY A 102 -12.62 -9.89 -12.91
N LYS A 103 -13.02 -9.52 -11.68
CA LYS A 103 -14.40 -9.10 -11.40
C LYS A 103 -14.55 -7.60 -11.67
N ALA A 104 -15.27 -7.25 -12.75
CA ALA A 104 -15.71 -5.90 -13.03
C ALA A 104 -17.01 -5.58 -12.28
N ILE A 105 -17.38 -4.29 -12.24
CA ILE A 105 -18.68 -3.81 -11.80
C ILE A 105 -19.35 -3.13 -13.01
N VAL A 106 -20.60 -3.45 -13.28
CA VAL A 106 -21.39 -2.77 -14.32
C VAL A 106 -22.20 -1.64 -13.70
N ASN A 107 -22.06 -0.43 -14.18
CA ASN A 107 -22.83 0.74 -13.81
C ASN A 107 -23.56 1.26 -15.04
N SER A 108 -24.85 1.10 -15.18
CA SER A 108 -25.83 0.46 -14.31
C SER A 108 -26.94 -0.23 -15.12
N ILE A 109 -27.76 -1.01 -14.44
CA ILE A 109 -29.04 -1.48 -14.98
C ILE A 109 -30.17 -0.91 -14.14
N SER A 110 -31.39 -0.86 -14.72
CA SER A 110 -32.57 -0.36 -14.00
C SER A 110 -33.84 -0.97 -14.56
N LEU A 111 -34.94 -0.84 -13.84
CA LEU A 111 -36.29 -1.25 -14.27
C LEU A 111 -36.99 -0.20 -15.16
N LYS A 112 -36.28 0.84 -15.62
CA LYS A 112 -36.82 1.92 -16.44
C LYS A 112 -37.57 1.42 -17.68
N GLU A 113 -37.03 0.39 -18.33
CA GLU A 113 -37.60 -0.19 -19.56
C GLU A 113 -38.43 -1.47 -19.28
N GLY A 114 -38.72 -1.74 -18.00
CA GLY A 114 -39.45 -2.91 -17.53
C GLY A 114 -38.58 -4.13 -17.17
N GLU A 115 -39.25 -5.20 -16.73
CA GLU A 115 -38.58 -6.38 -16.20
C GLU A 115 -37.79 -7.19 -17.22
N GLU A 116 -38.30 -7.41 -18.42
CA GLU A 116 -37.65 -8.28 -19.41
C GLU A 116 -36.31 -7.73 -19.90
N PRO A 117 -36.17 -6.42 -20.27
CA PRO A 117 -34.87 -5.84 -20.58
C PRO A 117 -33.91 -5.91 -19.38
N PHE A 118 -34.42 -5.63 -18.17
CA PHE A 118 -33.65 -5.70 -16.94
C PHE A 118 -33.07 -7.12 -16.70
N LEU A 119 -33.92 -8.15 -16.79
CA LEU A 119 -33.49 -9.54 -16.62
C LEU A 119 -32.51 -9.98 -17.70
N ASN A 120 -32.69 -9.51 -18.95
CA ASN A 120 -31.77 -9.83 -20.04
C ASN A 120 -30.38 -9.22 -19.82
N HIS A 121 -30.31 -7.94 -19.40
CA HIS A 121 -29.04 -7.30 -19.04
C HIS A 121 -28.41 -8.00 -17.84
N ALA A 122 -29.18 -8.29 -16.81
CA ALA A 122 -28.68 -8.99 -15.61
C ALA A 122 -28.08 -10.37 -15.94
N ARG A 123 -28.74 -11.18 -16.79
CA ARG A 123 -28.20 -12.48 -17.23
C ARG A 123 -26.87 -12.34 -17.99
N LYS A 124 -26.74 -11.28 -18.80
CA LYS A 124 -25.49 -11.01 -19.51
C LYS A 124 -24.38 -10.61 -18.54
N VAL A 125 -24.66 -9.69 -17.59
CA VAL A 125 -23.70 -9.30 -16.55
C VAL A 125 -23.23 -10.52 -15.78
N LEU A 126 -24.15 -11.38 -15.36
CA LEU A 126 -23.83 -12.62 -14.63
C LEU A 126 -22.91 -13.56 -15.43
N ARG A 127 -23.15 -13.69 -16.77
CA ARG A 127 -22.29 -14.49 -17.66
C ARG A 127 -20.84 -13.98 -17.73
N TYR A 128 -20.64 -12.68 -17.65
CA TYR A 128 -19.31 -12.08 -17.57
C TYR A 128 -18.69 -12.17 -16.17
N GLY A 129 -19.44 -12.64 -15.17
CA GLY A 129 -18.99 -12.75 -13.78
C GLY A 129 -18.81 -11.41 -13.06
N ALA A 130 -19.43 -10.34 -13.57
CA ALA A 130 -19.36 -9.00 -13.01
C ALA A 130 -20.40 -8.79 -11.90
N ALA A 131 -20.10 -7.88 -10.98
CA ALA A 131 -21.08 -7.30 -10.07
C ALA A 131 -21.90 -6.23 -10.80
N VAL A 132 -23.05 -5.84 -10.25
CA VAL A 132 -23.98 -4.94 -10.92
C VAL A 132 -24.48 -3.83 -10.00
N VAL A 133 -24.40 -2.59 -10.48
CA VAL A 133 -25.10 -1.44 -9.89
C VAL A 133 -26.52 -1.41 -10.42
N VAL A 134 -27.49 -1.31 -9.54
CA VAL A 134 -28.92 -1.22 -9.83
C VAL A 134 -29.44 0.13 -9.35
N MET A 135 -29.83 0.99 -10.29
CA MET A 135 -30.39 2.28 -9.94
C MET A 135 -31.86 2.16 -9.50
N ALA A 136 -32.25 2.93 -8.50
CA ALA A 136 -33.66 3.05 -8.08
C ALA A 136 -34.48 3.84 -9.10
N PHE A 137 -34.70 3.22 -10.26
CA PHE A 137 -35.37 3.78 -11.44
C PHE A 137 -36.26 2.72 -12.06
N ASP A 138 -37.57 2.95 -12.06
CA ASP A 138 -38.55 2.05 -12.66
C ASP A 138 -39.28 2.69 -13.84
N GLU A 139 -40.31 2.06 -14.33
CA GLU A 139 -41.15 2.51 -15.45
C GLU A 139 -41.81 3.86 -15.21
N SER A 140 -41.96 4.27 -13.95
CA SER A 140 -42.56 5.53 -13.54
C SER A 140 -41.53 6.66 -13.35
N GLY A 141 -40.24 6.40 -13.56
CA GLY A 141 -39.15 7.34 -13.41
C GLY A 141 -38.25 7.08 -12.19
N GLN A 142 -37.32 7.99 -11.92
CA GLN A 142 -36.40 7.92 -10.76
C GLN A 142 -37.17 8.08 -9.44
N ALA A 143 -36.75 7.33 -8.41
CA ALA A 143 -37.36 7.42 -7.09
C ALA A 143 -36.85 8.64 -6.31
N GLU A 144 -37.73 9.43 -5.77
CA GLU A 144 -37.44 10.63 -4.99
C GLU A 144 -37.60 10.39 -3.47
N THR A 145 -38.60 9.60 -3.06
CA THR A 145 -38.87 9.32 -1.63
C THR A 145 -38.17 8.04 -1.14
N ALA A 146 -37.93 7.96 0.15
CA ALA A 146 -37.27 6.79 0.77
C ALA A 146 -38.06 5.49 0.52
N GLU A 147 -39.38 5.53 0.62
CA GLU A 147 -40.28 4.39 0.41
C GLU A 147 -40.15 3.86 -1.01
N ARG A 148 -40.19 4.77 -2.01
CA ARG A 148 -40.11 4.36 -3.41
C ARG A 148 -38.71 3.87 -3.79
N LYS A 149 -37.66 4.51 -3.27
CA LYS A 149 -36.28 4.06 -3.42
C LYS A 149 -36.13 2.61 -2.94
N PHE A 150 -36.63 2.33 -1.74
CA PHE A 150 -36.59 0.98 -1.17
C PHE A 150 -37.43 -0.03 -1.95
N ALA A 151 -38.66 0.32 -2.32
CA ALA A 151 -39.57 -0.59 -3.04
C ALA A 151 -39.01 -1.04 -4.40
N ILE A 152 -38.37 -0.11 -5.15
CA ILE A 152 -37.70 -0.45 -6.41
C ILE A 152 -36.49 -1.37 -6.17
N CYS A 153 -35.67 -1.08 -5.16
CA CYS A 153 -34.53 -1.92 -4.81
C CYS A 153 -34.96 -3.31 -4.36
N GLU A 154 -36.00 -3.42 -3.54
CA GLU A 154 -36.59 -4.71 -3.11
C GLU A 154 -37.11 -5.54 -4.31
N ARG A 155 -37.85 -4.90 -5.22
CA ARG A 155 -38.32 -5.56 -6.46
C ARG A 155 -37.14 -6.06 -7.29
N ALA A 156 -36.14 -5.23 -7.50
CA ALA A 156 -34.94 -5.61 -8.24
C ALA A 156 -34.16 -6.74 -7.54
N TYR A 157 -34.03 -6.68 -6.21
CA TYR A 157 -33.39 -7.73 -5.43
C TYR A 157 -34.02 -9.11 -5.66
N ARG A 158 -35.35 -9.20 -5.55
CA ARG A 158 -36.07 -10.45 -5.82
C ARG A 158 -35.90 -10.95 -7.24
N LEU A 159 -35.97 -10.06 -8.23
CA LEU A 159 -35.77 -10.42 -9.64
C LEU A 159 -34.35 -10.97 -9.87
N LEU A 160 -33.32 -10.33 -9.32
CA LEU A 160 -31.94 -10.73 -9.47
C LEU A 160 -31.62 -12.04 -8.77
N THR A 161 -32.06 -12.20 -7.51
CA THR A 161 -31.72 -13.39 -6.72
C THR A 161 -32.57 -14.61 -7.10
N GLU A 162 -33.88 -14.44 -7.28
CA GLU A 162 -34.82 -15.55 -7.51
C GLU A 162 -34.90 -15.97 -8.97
N ARG A 163 -34.84 -15.01 -9.93
CA ARG A 163 -35.06 -15.29 -11.37
C ARG A 163 -33.77 -15.35 -12.18
N VAL A 164 -32.71 -14.69 -11.77
CA VAL A 164 -31.42 -14.68 -12.49
C VAL A 164 -30.37 -15.52 -11.77
N GLY A 165 -30.43 -15.62 -10.43
CA GLY A 165 -29.47 -16.34 -9.61
C GLY A 165 -28.21 -15.53 -9.30
N PHE A 166 -28.31 -14.19 -9.21
CA PHE A 166 -27.23 -13.34 -8.71
C PHE A 166 -26.94 -13.65 -7.24
N ALA A 167 -25.66 -13.68 -6.89
CA ALA A 167 -25.25 -13.66 -5.48
C ALA A 167 -25.57 -12.26 -4.91
N PRO A 168 -26.23 -12.16 -3.74
CA PRO A 168 -26.52 -10.86 -3.14
C PRO A 168 -25.31 -9.95 -2.96
N GLU A 169 -24.14 -10.52 -2.68
CA GLU A 169 -22.86 -9.82 -2.52
C GLU A 169 -22.32 -9.19 -3.82
N ASP A 170 -22.93 -9.48 -4.96
CA ASP A 170 -22.60 -8.90 -6.26
C ASP A 170 -23.62 -7.85 -6.71
N ILE A 171 -24.61 -7.52 -5.85
CA ILE A 171 -25.62 -6.51 -6.10
C ILE A 171 -25.27 -5.24 -5.34
N VAL A 172 -25.16 -4.12 -6.05
CA VAL A 172 -24.91 -2.79 -5.50
C VAL A 172 -26.13 -1.92 -5.82
N PHE A 173 -26.85 -1.44 -4.82
CA PHE A 173 -27.96 -0.51 -5.06
C PHE A 173 -27.50 0.93 -5.06
N ASP A 174 -27.89 1.70 -6.07
CA ASP A 174 -27.82 3.16 -6.10
C ASP A 174 -29.23 3.74 -5.96
N PRO A 175 -29.63 4.16 -4.75
CA PRO A 175 -30.95 4.76 -4.53
C PRO A 175 -31.03 6.21 -5.02
N ASN A 176 -30.18 6.67 -5.90
CA ASN A 176 -30.04 7.98 -6.52
C ASN A 176 -29.80 9.12 -5.51
N ILE A 177 -28.64 9.75 -5.61
CA ILE A 177 -28.32 11.00 -4.89
C ILE A 177 -28.70 12.18 -5.78
N PHE A 178 -29.62 12.99 -5.30
CA PHE A 178 -30.09 14.21 -5.97
C PHE A 178 -29.52 15.47 -5.33
N ALA A 179 -29.52 16.58 -6.10
CA ALA A 179 -29.03 17.85 -5.64
C ALA A 179 -29.91 18.42 -4.53
N VAL A 180 -29.29 18.92 -3.48
CA VAL A 180 -29.91 19.74 -2.45
C VAL A 180 -29.44 21.20 -2.54
N ALA A 181 -29.94 22.10 -1.71
CA ALA A 181 -29.63 23.54 -1.76
C ALA A 181 -29.94 24.19 -3.12
N THR A 182 -30.99 23.75 -3.77
CA THR A 182 -31.40 24.23 -5.10
C THR A 182 -32.37 25.45 -5.02
N GLY A 183 -32.90 25.78 -3.84
CA GLY A 183 -33.95 26.75 -3.64
C GLY A 183 -35.38 26.23 -3.96
N ILE A 184 -35.50 24.94 -4.31
CA ILE A 184 -36.79 24.27 -4.56
C ILE A 184 -37.12 23.45 -3.32
N GLU A 185 -38.29 23.66 -2.73
CA GLU A 185 -38.69 23.10 -1.43
C GLU A 185 -38.75 21.55 -1.46
N GLU A 186 -39.25 20.96 -2.56
CA GLU A 186 -39.36 19.52 -2.75
C GLU A 186 -37.99 18.85 -2.74
N HIS A 187 -36.90 19.56 -3.10
CA HIS A 187 -35.53 19.02 -3.13
C HIS A 187 -34.86 18.97 -1.75
N ASN A 188 -35.41 19.69 -0.76
CA ASN A 188 -34.78 19.78 0.56
C ASN A 188 -34.67 18.43 1.27
N ASN A 189 -35.55 17.48 0.97
CA ASN A 189 -35.60 16.18 1.61
C ASN A 189 -34.84 15.06 0.85
N TYR A 190 -34.22 15.34 -0.29
CA TYR A 190 -33.61 14.32 -1.14
C TYR A 190 -32.43 13.57 -0.44
N ALA A 191 -31.59 14.27 0.29
CA ALA A 191 -30.49 13.66 1.02
C ALA A 191 -30.99 12.80 2.20
N VAL A 192 -31.98 13.26 2.92
CA VAL A 192 -32.64 12.50 4.01
C VAL A 192 -33.28 11.23 3.46
N ALA A 193 -34.00 11.34 2.33
CA ALA A 193 -34.62 10.20 1.66
C ALA A 193 -33.59 9.14 1.22
N PHE A 194 -32.42 9.57 0.77
CA PHE A 194 -31.31 8.65 0.43
C PHE A 194 -30.80 7.93 1.69
N VAL A 195 -30.48 8.67 2.76
CA VAL A 195 -29.96 8.11 4.02
C VAL A 195 -30.94 7.09 4.62
N GLU A 196 -32.22 7.37 4.59
CA GLU A 196 -33.27 6.47 5.09
C GLU A 196 -33.41 5.23 4.21
N ALA A 197 -33.41 5.39 2.87
CA ALA A 197 -33.44 4.27 1.95
C ALA A 197 -32.20 3.37 2.13
N ALA A 198 -31.01 3.94 2.27
CA ALA A 198 -29.76 3.19 2.52
C ALA A 198 -29.89 2.34 3.80
N ARG A 199 -30.41 2.91 4.89
CA ARG A 199 -30.64 2.19 6.14
C ARG A 199 -31.58 1.00 5.97
N ARG A 200 -32.67 1.18 5.26
CA ARG A 200 -33.63 0.11 5.01
C ARG A 200 -33.07 -0.97 4.09
N ILE A 201 -32.39 -0.61 3.01
CA ILE A 201 -31.74 -1.55 2.10
C ILE A 201 -30.77 -2.45 2.88
N ARG A 202 -29.93 -1.89 3.72
CA ARG A 202 -28.94 -2.66 4.51
C ARG A 202 -29.58 -3.55 5.58
N SER A 203 -30.69 -3.15 6.17
CA SER A 203 -31.36 -3.93 7.22
C SER A 203 -32.30 -4.99 6.67
N GLU A 204 -32.96 -4.75 5.53
CA GLU A 204 -34.03 -5.60 5.00
C GLU A 204 -33.60 -6.48 3.81
N LEU A 205 -32.54 -6.07 3.07
CA LEU A 205 -31.99 -6.84 1.94
C LEU A 205 -30.60 -7.36 2.31
N PRO A 206 -30.47 -8.66 2.67
CA PRO A 206 -29.21 -9.18 3.20
C PRO A 206 -28.10 -9.22 2.13
N HIS A 207 -26.87 -8.92 2.56
CA HIS A 207 -25.62 -9.05 1.83
C HIS A 207 -25.40 -8.12 0.62
N VAL A 208 -26.32 -7.21 0.33
CA VAL A 208 -26.17 -6.23 -0.76
C VAL A 208 -25.31 -5.04 -0.34
N HIS A 209 -24.82 -4.30 -1.34
CA HIS A 209 -24.07 -3.05 -1.14
C HIS A 209 -24.92 -1.84 -1.49
N VAL A 210 -24.56 -0.67 -0.94
CA VAL A 210 -25.23 0.60 -1.25
C VAL A 210 -24.20 1.61 -1.72
N SER A 211 -24.42 2.16 -2.91
CA SER A 211 -23.57 3.16 -3.56
C SER A 211 -24.33 4.41 -3.95
N GLY A 212 -23.61 5.40 -4.49
CA GLY A 212 -24.21 6.60 -5.11
C GLY A 212 -23.15 7.60 -5.57
N GLY A 213 -23.54 8.41 -6.55
CA GLY A 213 -22.75 9.50 -7.11
C GLY A 213 -22.78 10.74 -6.20
N VAL A 214 -21.83 10.86 -5.28
CA VAL A 214 -21.84 11.89 -4.21
C VAL A 214 -21.73 13.32 -4.76
N SER A 215 -21.02 13.49 -5.87
CA SER A 215 -20.87 14.80 -6.53
C SER A 215 -22.20 15.44 -6.98
N ASN A 216 -23.25 14.63 -7.16
CA ASN A 216 -24.59 15.12 -7.53
C ASN A 216 -25.23 15.97 -6.42
N LEU A 217 -24.96 15.65 -5.14
CA LEU A 217 -25.54 16.33 -3.98
C LEU A 217 -25.35 17.85 -4.03
N SER A 218 -24.15 18.28 -4.39
CA SER A 218 -23.74 19.69 -4.33
C SER A 218 -23.80 20.43 -5.66
N PHE A 219 -24.61 19.96 -6.59
CA PHE A 219 -24.70 20.53 -7.93
C PHE A 219 -25.04 22.04 -7.92
N ALA A 220 -25.92 22.47 -7.01
CA ALA A 220 -26.31 23.87 -6.83
C ALA A 220 -25.15 24.77 -6.35
N CYS A 221 -24.12 24.19 -5.71
CA CYS A 221 -22.95 24.90 -5.18
C CYS A 221 -21.72 24.86 -6.10
N ARG A 222 -21.89 24.56 -7.40
CA ARG A 222 -20.81 24.56 -8.40
C ARG A 222 -20.05 25.89 -8.40
N GLY A 223 -18.72 25.85 -8.40
CA GLY A 223 -17.86 27.05 -8.34
C GLY A 223 -17.44 27.45 -6.92
N ASN A 224 -17.93 26.78 -5.88
CA ASN A 224 -17.46 26.96 -4.50
C ASN A 224 -16.98 25.61 -3.93
N GLU A 225 -15.73 25.22 -4.27
CA GLU A 225 -15.20 23.93 -3.89
C GLU A 225 -15.15 23.67 -2.37
N PRO A 226 -14.78 24.63 -1.48
CA PRO A 226 -14.81 24.41 -0.04
C PRO A 226 -16.19 24.03 0.49
N VAL A 227 -17.24 24.68 0.03
CA VAL A 227 -18.63 24.36 0.43
C VAL A 227 -19.05 22.99 -0.12
N ARG A 228 -18.71 22.69 -1.38
CA ARG A 228 -19.00 21.39 -2.00
C ARG A 228 -18.34 20.24 -1.22
N GLN A 229 -17.06 20.38 -0.89
CA GLN A 229 -16.32 19.38 -0.11
C GLN A 229 -16.94 19.18 1.28
N ALA A 230 -17.32 20.28 1.95
CA ALA A 230 -18.00 20.20 3.24
C ALA A 230 -19.34 19.47 3.15
N MET A 231 -20.15 19.76 2.12
CA MET A 231 -21.43 19.08 1.87
C MET A 231 -21.22 17.57 1.62
N HIS A 232 -20.23 17.20 0.78
CA HIS A 232 -19.90 15.78 0.53
C HIS A 232 -19.48 15.09 1.80
N THR A 233 -18.63 15.73 2.60
CA THR A 233 -18.13 15.17 3.86
C THR A 233 -19.24 14.95 4.88
N VAL A 234 -20.13 15.92 5.05
CA VAL A 234 -21.30 15.82 5.95
C VAL A 234 -22.25 14.72 5.47
N PHE A 235 -22.55 14.70 4.18
CA PHE A 235 -23.45 13.68 3.62
C PHE A 235 -22.88 12.26 3.81
N LEU A 236 -21.62 12.05 3.44
CA LEU A 236 -20.95 10.75 3.59
C LEU A 236 -20.92 10.28 5.04
N TYR A 237 -20.68 11.18 5.98
CA TYR A 237 -20.71 10.86 7.40
C TYR A 237 -22.04 10.21 7.81
N HIS A 238 -23.16 10.81 7.43
CA HIS A 238 -24.50 10.29 7.76
C HIS A 238 -24.91 9.08 6.92
N ALA A 239 -24.56 9.06 5.63
CA ALA A 239 -24.90 7.96 4.73
C ALA A 239 -24.14 6.68 5.07
N ILE A 240 -22.87 6.77 5.45
CA ILE A 240 -22.06 5.62 5.88
C ILE A 240 -22.62 5.02 7.19
N GLN A 241 -23.00 5.84 8.15
CA GLN A 241 -23.67 5.37 9.38
C GLN A 241 -25.01 4.72 9.09
N ALA A 242 -25.68 5.11 8.02
CA ALA A 242 -26.94 4.48 7.59
C ALA A 242 -26.73 3.19 6.77
N GLY A 243 -25.50 2.85 6.42
CA GLY A 243 -25.16 1.61 5.73
C GLY A 243 -24.69 1.76 4.28
N MET A 244 -24.47 2.96 3.77
CA MET A 244 -23.76 3.18 2.51
C MET A 244 -22.31 2.71 2.67
N ASP A 245 -21.86 1.76 1.88
CA ASP A 245 -20.53 1.15 1.98
C ASP A 245 -19.66 1.35 0.74
N MET A 246 -20.21 2.01 -0.29
CA MET A 246 -19.51 2.36 -1.53
C MET A 246 -19.93 3.78 -1.97
N GLY A 247 -19.01 4.56 -2.55
CA GLY A 247 -19.33 5.90 -3.06
C GLY A 247 -18.53 6.28 -4.28
N ILE A 248 -19.20 6.80 -5.31
CA ILE A 248 -18.59 7.35 -6.51
C ILE A 248 -18.23 8.81 -6.19
N VAL A 249 -16.94 9.07 -6.05
CA VAL A 249 -16.42 10.34 -5.52
C VAL A 249 -15.07 10.70 -6.15
N ASN A 250 -14.68 11.97 -6.04
CA ASN A 250 -13.30 12.36 -6.30
C ASN A 250 -12.42 11.92 -5.10
N ALA A 251 -11.64 10.84 -5.26
CA ALA A 251 -10.82 10.26 -4.20
C ALA A 251 -9.85 11.27 -3.55
N GLY A 252 -9.37 12.27 -4.30
CA GLY A 252 -8.47 13.31 -3.80
C GLY A 252 -9.16 14.47 -3.07
N GLN A 253 -10.49 14.45 -2.88
CA GLN A 253 -11.26 15.57 -2.31
C GLN A 253 -12.17 15.17 -1.14
N LEU A 254 -11.94 14.03 -0.51
CA LEU A 254 -12.71 13.60 0.66
C LEU A 254 -12.19 14.26 1.93
N GLY A 255 -13.02 15.07 2.58
CA GLY A 255 -12.70 15.71 3.87
C GLY A 255 -12.96 14.79 5.08
N VAL A 256 -12.41 15.16 6.22
CA VAL A 256 -12.74 14.55 7.51
C VAL A 256 -13.82 15.42 8.19
N TYR A 257 -14.89 14.78 8.64
CA TYR A 257 -16.06 15.46 9.20
C TYR A 257 -15.72 16.36 10.39
N ASP A 258 -14.87 15.90 11.31
CA ASP A 258 -14.49 16.65 12.49
C ASP A 258 -13.49 17.80 12.21
N ASP A 259 -12.82 17.76 11.06
CA ASP A 259 -11.90 18.82 10.61
C ASP A 259 -12.61 19.97 9.89
N LEU A 260 -13.89 19.82 9.59
CA LEU A 260 -14.69 20.89 9.00
C LEU A 260 -14.80 22.08 9.96
N ASN A 261 -14.73 23.30 9.40
CA ASN A 261 -15.04 24.49 10.18
C ASN A 261 -16.42 24.31 10.84
N PRO A 262 -16.55 24.45 12.17
CA PRO A 262 -17.79 24.16 12.88
C PRO A 262 -19.00 24.91 12.33
N GLY A 263 -18.84 26.19 11.95
CA GLY A 263 -19.92 27.00 11.37
C GLY A 263 -20.32 26.52 10.00
N LEU A 264 -19.36 26.10 9.13
CA LEU A 264 -19.66 25.53 7.81
C LEU A 264 -20.29 24.16 7.95
N ARG A 265 -19.79 23.33 8.90
CA ARG A 265 -20.36 22.00 9.17
C ARG A 265 -21.83 22.10 9.58
N GLU A 266 -22.17 22.99 10.52
CA GLU A 266 -23.56 23.22 10.97
C GLU A 266 -24.46 23.62 9.81
N LEU A 267 -24.02 24.55 8.98
CA LEU A 267 -24.78 25.01 7.80
C LEU A 267 -25.00 23.87 6.78
N CYS A 268 -23.97 23.04 6.56
CA CYS A 268 -24.08 21.87 5.67
C CYS A 268 -24.98 20.78 6.27
N GLU A 269 -24.94 20.55 7.59
CA GLU A 269 -25.85 19.62 8.27
C GLU A 269 -27.30 20.08 8.20
N ASP A 270 -27.55 21.39 8.41
CA ASP A 270 -28.89 21.95 8.29
C ASP A 270 -29.50 21.66 6.92
N VAL A 271 -28.70 21.77 5.84
CA VAL A 271 -29.13 21.49 4.47
C VAL A 271 -29.23 19.96 4.22
N VAL A 272 -28.22 19.17 4.55
CA VAL A 272 -28.18 17.73 4.23
C VAL A 272 -29.24 16.96 5.00
N LEU A 273 -29.50 17.35 6.25
CA LEU A 273 -30.47 16.69 7.12
C LEU A 273 -31.85 17.41 7.15
N ASN A 274 -32.02 18.44 6.33
CA ASN A 274 -33.25 19.25 6.24
C ASN A 274 -33.77 19.69 7.61
N ARG A 275 -32.86 20.18 8.48
CA ARG A 275 -33.17 20.52 9.89
C ARG A 275 -34.02 21.76 10.03
N ARG A 276 -34.01 22.62 9.02
CA ARG A 276 -34.73 23.92 9.06
C ARG A 276 -35.08 24.45 7.67
N PRO A 277 -36.21 25.19 7.53
CA PRO A 277 -36.70 25.64 6.23
C PRO A 277 -35.77 26.64 5.51
N ASP A 278 -35.02 27.47 6.27
CA ASP A 278 -34.10 28.50 5.75
C ASP A 278 -32.64 28.00 5.57
N ALA A 279 -32.41 26.69 5.63
CA ALA A 279 -31.05 26.09 5.59
C ALA A 279 -30.29 26.46 4.31
N THR A 280 -30.95 26.41 3.14
CA THR A 280 -30.38 26.77 1.86
C THR A 280 -29.91 28.20 1.80
N ASP A 281 -30.78 29.15 2.20
CA ASP A 281 -30.48 30.59 2.18
C ASP A 281 -29.27 30.90 3.09
N ARG A 282 -29.24 30.34 4.28
CA ARG A 282 -28.12 30.51 5.22
C ARG A 282 -26.82 29.98 4.68
N LEU A 283 -26.83 28.82 4.04
CA LEU A 283 -25.62 28.24 3.43
C LEU A 283 -25.12 29.12 2.29
N LEU A 284 -26.01 29.58 1.41
CA LEU A 284 -25.65 30.43 0.26
C LEU A 284 -25.14 31.82 0.69
N GLU A 285 -25.75 32.46 1.69
CA GLU A 285 -25.28 33.74 2.25
C GLU A 285 -23.90 33.61 2.90
N ALA A 286 -23.63 32.47 3.54
CA ALA A 286 -22.33 32.21 4.17
C ALA A 286 -21.28 31.74 3.18
N ALA A 287 -21.66 31.20 2.01
CA ALA A 287 -20.77 30.55 1.05
C ALA A 287 -19.59 31.43 0.60
N ASP A 288 -19.81 32.73 0.41
CA ASP A 288 -18.77 33.68 0.00
C ASP A 288 -17.72 33.93 1.07
N ARG A 289 -18.04 33.73 2.35
CA ARG A 289 -17.08 33.85 3.47
C ARG A 289 -16.05 32.71 3.49
N PHE A 290 -16.35 31.57 2.84
CA PHE A 290 -15.51 30.39 2.78
C PHE A 290 -14.73 30.26 1.45
N LYS A 291 -14.90 31.22 0.52
CA LYS A 291 -14.07 31.32 -0.70
C LYS A 291 -12.69 31.85 -0.35
N GLY A 292 -11.73 30.96 -0.16
CA GLY A 292 -10.29 31.26 -0.19
C GLY A 292 -9.76 32.18 0.92
N GLY A 293 -9.43 31.59 2.06
CA GLY A 293 -8.62 32.23 3.11
C GLY A 293 -7.50 31.31 3.55
N GLY A 294 -6.26 31.60 3.13
CA GLY A 294 -5.07 30.92 3.63
C GLY A 294 -4.98 31.03 5.15
N ALA A 295 -4.73 29.88 5.80
CA ALA A 295 -4.58 29.80 7.24
C ALA A 295 -3.43 30.68 7.73
N LYS A 296 -3.72 31.75 8.44
CA LYS A 296 -2.76 32.43 9.33
C LYS A 296 -2.42 31.46 10.45
N LYS A 297 -1.11 31.23 10.68
CA LYS A 297 -0.63 30.54 11.89
C LYS A 297 -1.20 31.26 13.12
N GLN A 298 -2.16 30.63 13.80
CA GLN A 298 -2.60 31.05 15.13
C GLN A 298 -1.53 30.65 16.15
N ALA A 299 -1.29 31.52 17.15
CA ALA A 299 -0.51 31.15 18.33
C ALA A 299 -1.13 29.88 18.99
N PRO A 300 -0.33 29.01 19.64
CA PRO A 300 -0.86 27.82 20.30
C PRO A 300 -1.97 28.21 21.29
N ASP A 301 -3.13 27.60 21.13
CA ASP A 301 -4.23 27.74 22.08
C ASP A 301 -3.85 27.01 23.38
N LEU A 302 -3.61 27.74 24.44
CA LEU A 302 -3.27 27.22 25.77
C LEU A 302 -4.49 27.16 26.71
N SER A 303 -5.67 27.46 26.27
CA SER A 303 -6.90 27.45 27.09
C SER A 303 -7.17 26.08 27.74
N TRP A 304 -6.71 24.97 27.12
CA TRP A 304 -6.79 23.64 27.69
C TRP A 304 -5.98 23.47 28.99
N ARG A 305 -4.99 24.33 29.27
CA ARG A 305 -4.18 24.29 30.49
C ARG A 305 -4.99 24.65 31.73
N GLU A 306 -6.12 25.33 31.56
CA GLU A 306 -7.02 25.73 32.66
C GLU A 306 -7.93 24.57 33.13
N ARG A 307 -7.98 23.46 32.38
CA ARG A 307 -8.81 22.30 32.71
C ARG A 307 -8.22 21.49 33.88
N PRO A 308 -9.04 20.63 34.54
CA PRO A 308 -8.55 19.67 35.52
C PRO A 308 -7.42 18.79 34.96
N VAL A 309 -6.49 18.36 35.82
CA VAL A 309 -5.30 17.60 35.39
C VAL A 309 -5.63 16.32 34.61
N THR A 310 -6.71 15.64 34.96
CA THR A 310 -7.20 14.45 34.25
C THR A 310 -7.60 14.76 32.79
N GLU A 311 -8.25 15.90 32.56
CA GLU A 311 -8.62 16.37 31.22
C GLU A 311 -7.40 16.92 30.46
N ARG A 312 -6.42 17.50 31.16
CA ARG A 312 -5.15 17.94 30.54
C ARG A 312 -4.33 16.76 30.05
N LEU A 313 -4.21 15.68 30.84
CA LEU A 313 -3.53 14.46 30.44
C LEU A 313 -4.22 13.81 29.22
N LYS A 314 -5.53 13.70 29.24
CA LYS A 314 -6.31 13.21 28.10
C LYS A 314 -6.11 14.06 26.84
N HIS A 315 -6.15 15.39 26.98
CA HIS A 315 -5.91 16.32 25.88
C HIS A 315 -4.49 16.19 25.31
N ALA A 316 -3.48 16.11 26.20
CA ALA A 316 -2.08 15.93 25.81
C ALA A 316 -1.86 14.66 24.99
N LEU A 317 -2.51 13.56 25.39
CA LEU A 317 -2.49 12.28 24.66
C LEU A 317 -3.15 12.39 23.29
N ILE A 318 -4.38 12.92 23.20
CA ILE A 318 -5.12 13.04 21.94
C ILE A 318 -4.36 13.93 20.94
N HIS A 319 -3.70 14.99 21.41
CA HIS A 319 -2.99 15.94 20.53
C HIS A 319 -1.47 15.71 20.43
N GLY A 320 -0.93 14.69 21.11
CA GLY A 320 0.48 14.34 21.04
C GLY A 320 1.41 15.37 21.67
N ILE A 321 0.95 16.12 22.70
CA ILE A 321 1.69 17.22 23.34
C ILE A 321 2.50 16.67 24.51
N ALA A 322 3.84 16.64 24.38
CA ALA A 322 4.75 16.09 25.40
C ALA A 322 5.33 17.13 26.36
N ASP A 323 5.15 18.44 26.08
CA ASP A 323 5.87 19.52 26.80
C ASP A 323 5.49 19.66 28.28
N TYR A 324 4.23 19.34 28.62
CA TYR A 324 3.69 19.49 29.96
C TYR A 324 3.47 18.17 30.70
N ILE A 325 3.81 17.01 30.05
CA ILE A 325 3.36 15.72 30.53
C ILE A 325 3.93 15.32 31.88
N ASP A 326 5.19 15.66 32.17
CA ASP A 326 5.84 15.30 33.42
C ASP A 326 5.18 16.06 34.60
N ALA A 327 4.93 17.38 34.43
CA ALA A 327 4.29 18.19 35.42
C ALA A 327 2.83 17.79 35.69
N ASP A 328 2.07 17.48 34.62
CA ASP A 328 0.68 17.06 34.75
C ASP A 328 0.58 15.61 35.30
N THR A 329 1.54 14.75 35.00
CA THR A 329 1.62 13.40 35.58
C THR A 329 1.94 13.46 37.07
N GLU A 330 2.84 14.32 37.50
CA GLU A 330 3.14 14.52 38.91
C GLU A 330 1.94 15.09 39.68
N GLU A 331 1.26 16.09 39.11
CA GLU A 331 0.05 16.63 39.73
C GLU A 331 -1.05 15.57 39.88
N ALA A 332 -1.22 14.72 38.85
CA ALA A 332 -2.18 13.62 38.89
C ALA A 332 -1.78 12.55 39.93
N ARG A 333 -0.46 12.20 39.99
CA ARG A 333 0.08 11.25 40.94
C ARG A 333 -0.14 11.70 42.40
N SER A 334 0.11 12.98 42.68
CA SER A 334 -0.06 13.53 44.04
C SER A 334 -1.51 13.54 44.53
N LYS A 335 -2.48 13.49 43.60
CA LYS A 335 -3.93 13.44 43.89
C LYS A 335 -4.49 12.04 43.88
N ALA A 336 -3.77 11.08 43.30
CA ALA A 336 -4.19 9.69 43.21
C ALA A 336 -3.78 8.90 44.48
N ALA A 337 -4.60 7.92 44.87
CA ALA A 337 -4.27 7.04 45.98
C ALA A 337 -3.05 6.14 45.68
N ARG A 338 -2.82 5.80 44.42
CA ARG A 338 -1.71 4.99 43.93
C ARG A 338 -1.21 5.52 42.60
N PRO A 339 0.11 5.46 42.28
CA PRO A 339 0.63 5.82 40.95
C PRO A 339 -0.06 5.07 39.80
N LEU A 340 -0.41 3.80 40.00
CA LEU A 340 -1.11 2.97 39.04
C LEU A 340 -2.47 3.55 38.59
N HIS A 341 -3.20 4.20 39.48
CA HIS A 341 -4.50 4.81 39.18
C HIS A 341 -4.39 5.97 38.17
N VAL A 342 -3.22 6.59 38.02
CA VAL A 342 -2.99 7.61 36.97
C VAL A 342 -2.91 6.93 35.60
N ILE A 343 -2.31 5.75 35.54
CA ILE A 343 -2.22 4.97 34.30
C ILE A 343 -3.60 4.42 33.94
N GLU A 344 -4.24 3.68 34.85
CA GLU A 344 -5.54 3.01 34.63
C GLU A 344 -6.72 3.97 34.41
N GLY A 345 -6.58 5.22 34.89
CA GLY A 345 -7.57 6.28 34.72
C GLY A 345 -7.23 7.22 33.55
N PRO A 346 -6.79 8.46 33.83
CA PRO A 346 -6.71 9.52 32.80
C PRO A 346 -5.79 9.21 31.62
N LEU A 347 -4.71 8.44 31.82
CA LEU A 347 -3.83 8.07 30.72
C LEU A 347 -4.45 7.03 29.80
N MET A 348 -5.07 5.98 30.35
CA MET A 348 -5.77 4.97 29.56
C MET A 348 -7.03 5.52 28.91
N ASP A 349 -7.78 6.41 29.59
CA ASP A 349 -8.93 7.09 28.98
C ASP A 349 -8.52 7.92 27.75
N GLY A 350 -7.36 8.58 27.83
CA GLY A 350 -6.78 9.30 26.71
C GLY A 350 -6.37 8.38 25.56
N MET A 351 -5.72 7.26 25.87
CA MET A 351 -5.30 6.29 24.84
C MET A 351 -6.47 5.54 24.24
N ASN A 352 -7.51 5.20 24.99
CA ASN A 352 -8.73 4.62 24.45
C ASN A 352 -9.38 5.58 23.43
N ALA A 353 -9.45 6.88 23.76
CA ALA A 353 -9.95 7.89 22.82
C ALA A 353 -9.07 7.98 21.55
N VAL A 354 -7.75 7.88 21.67
CA VAL A 354 -6.83 7.80 20.53
C VAL A 354 -7.09 6.55 19.70
N GLY A 355 -7.29 5.40 20.33
CA GLY A 355 -7.63 4.13 19.67
C GLY A 355 -8.94 4.22 18.89
N ASP A 356 -9.98 4.80 19.48
CA ASP A 356 -11.28 5.01 18.83
C ASP A 356 -11.18 5.98 17.63
N LEU A 357 -10.44 7.07 17.78
CA LEU A 357 -10.19 8.04 16.70
C LEU A 357 -9.39 7.40 15.55
N PHE A 358 -8.41 6.59 15.86
CA PHE A 358 -7.62 5.87 14.85
C PHE A 358 -8.46 4.79 14.16
N GLY A 359 -9.17 3.95 14.90
CA GLY A 359 -10.03 2.90 14.36
C GLY A 359 -11.18 3.44 13.50
N SER A 360 -11.70 4.65 13.83
CA SER A 360 -12.70 5.34 13.00
C SER A 360 -12.13 6.15 11.83
N GLY A 361 -10.79 6.14 11.62
CA GLY A 361 -10.12 6.89 10.56
C GLY A 361 -10.10 8.41 10.74
N LYS A 362 -10.36 8.89 11.95
CA LYS A 362 -10.32 10.31 12.33
C LYS A 362 -8.94 10.77 12.80
N MET A 363 -8.06 9.84 13.14
CA MET A 363 -6.67 10.07 13.49
C MET A 363 -5.77 9.21 12.60
N PHE A 364 -4.58 9.69 12.27
CA PHE A 364 -3.63 9.02 11.39
C PHE A 364 -2.42 8.51 12.16
N LEU A 365 -1.72 7.54 11.58
CA LEU A 365 -0.59 6.86 12.22
C LEU A 365 0.46 7.80 12.84
N PRO A 366 0.93 8.88 12.19
CA PRO A 366 1.88 9.82 12.80
C PRO A 366 1.38 10.42 14.11
N GLN A 367 0.09 10.71 14.18
CA GLN A 367 -0.54 11.28 15.38
C GLN A 367 -0.62 10.25 16.51
N VAL A 368 -0.97 8.98 16.18
CA VAL A 368 -0.99 7.87 17.15
C VAL A 368 0.41 7.63 17.73
N VAL A 369 1.46 7.65 16.89
CA VAL A 369 2.84 7.49 17.36
C VAL A 369 3.27 8.65 18.26
N LYS A 370 2.84 9.88 17.97
CA LYS A 370 3.05 11.03 18.89
C LYS A 370 2.32 10.84 20.22
N SER A 371 1.07 10.36 20.21
CA SER A 371 0.31 10.03 21.43
C SER A 371 0.99 8.94 22.26
N ALA A 372 1.52 7.92 21.59
CA ALA A 372 2.31 6.85 22.21
C ALA A 372 3.54 7.40 22.96
N ARG A 373 4.25 8.33 22.34
CA ARG A 373 5.39 9.00 22.96
C ARG A 373 4.97 9.72 24.25
N VAL A 374 3.85 10.43 24.24
CA VAL A 374 3.29 11.10 25.44
C VAL A 374 2.97 10.09 26.53
N MET A 375 2.31 8.97 26.18
CA MET A 375 1.99 7.88 27.12
C MET A 375 3.25 7.27 27.73
N LYS A 376 4.24 6.89 26.89
CA LYS A 376 5.52 6.31 27.36
C LYS A 376 6.26 7.25 28.32
N LYS A 377 6.26 8.55 28.02
CA LYS A 377 6.91 9.54 28.87
C LYS A 377 6.22 9.64 30.24
N ALA A 378 4.89 9.66 30.28
CA ALA A 378 4.11 9.65 31.51
C ALA A 378 4.35 8.37 32.34
N VAL A 379 4.33 7.20 31.69
CA VAL A 379 4.60 5.92 32.37
C VAL A 379 6.05 5.87 32.89
N ALA A 380 7.03 6.29 32.10
CA ALA A 380 8.42 6.36 32.55
C ALA A 380 8.59 7.26 33.80
N TYR A 381 7.85 8.36 33.86
CA TYR A 381 7.82 9.23 35.05
C TYR A 381 7.24 8.50 36.30
N LEU A 382 6.20 7.66 36.10
CA LEU A 382 5.53 6.93 37.20
C LEU A 382 6.29 5.68 37.64
N MET A 383 7.13 5.09 36.79
CA MET A 383 7.82 3.82 37.07
C MET A 383 8.59 3.79 38.39
N PRO A 384 9.42 4.79 38.75
CA PRO A 384 10.14 4.76 40.03
C PRO A 384 9.22 4.73 41.27
N TYR A 385 8.08 5.40 41.20
CA TYR A 385 7.08 5.42 42.27
C TYR A 385 6.34 4.09 42.39
N MET A 386 6.06 3.44 41.25
CA MET A 386 5.45 2.12 41.19
C MET A 386 6.40 1.04 41.73
N GLU A 387 7.69 1.13 41.41
CA GLU A 387 8.71 0.22 41.94
C GLU A 387 8.88 0.36 43.44
N ALA A 388 8.89 1.60 43.96
CA ALA A 388 8.91 1.86 45.38
C ALA A 388 7.67 1.27 46.09
N GLU A 389 6.47 1.46 45.54
CA GLU A 389 5.24 0.88 46.10
C GLU A 389 5.25 -0.67 46.07
N LYS A 390 5.83 -1.30 45.06
CA LYS A 390 6.00 -2.76 44.99
C LYS A 390 6.91 -3.30 46.07
N HIS A 391 8.00 -2.60 46.35
CA HIS A 391 8.92 -2.98 47.42
C HIS A 391 8.23 -2.96 48.78
N GLU A 392 7.28 -2.05 48.96
CA GLU A 392 6.55 -1.88 50.23
C GLU A 392 5.36 -2.86 50.37
N ALA A 393 4.70 -3.24 49.26
CA ALA A 393 3.42 -3.96 49.28
C ALA A 393 3.46 -5.44 48.88
N GLY A 394 4.55 -5.94 48.29
CA GLY A 394 4.71 -7.37 47.88
C GLY A 394 3.72 -7.82 46.78
N LEU A 395 3.24 -6.92 45.93
CA LEU A 395 2.19 -7.18 44.93
C LEU A 395 2.76 -7.44 43.54
N GLU A 396 2.15 -8.39 42.79
CA GLU A 396 2.43 -8.66 41.39
C GLU A 396 1.85 -7.58 40.45
N ASN A 397 2.42 -7.45 39.23
CA ASN A 397 2.08 -6.43 38.22
C ASN A 397 0.59 -6.43 37.81
N PRO A 398 0.00 -5.25 37.44
CA PRO A 398 -1.24 -5.22 36.70
C PRO A 398 -1.05 -5.92 35.35
N SER A 399 -1.98 -6.82 34.99
CA SER A 399 -1.89 -7.59 33.75
C SER A 399 -2.12 -6.67 32.55
N ALA A 400 -1.14 -6.63 31.64
CA ALA A 400 -1.37 -6.17 30.28
C ALA A 400 -2.57 -6.94 29.68
N ALA A 401 -3.27 -6.35 28.71
CA ALA A 401 -4.38 -6.98 28.00
C ALA A 401 -3.96 -8.25 27.23
N GLY A 402 -2.65 -8.44 27.03
CA GLY A 402 -2.02 -9.63 26.46
C GLY A 402 -0.55 -9.38 26.16
N ARG A 403 0.21 -10.47 25.99
CA ARG A 403 1.66 -10.45 25.66
C ARG A 403 1.89 -10.88 24.23
N ILE A 404 2.62 -10.06 23.48
CA ILE A 404 2.87 -10.27 22.06
C ILE A 404 4.38 -10.28 21.80
N VAL A 405 4.88 -11.34 21.23
CA VAL A 405 6.28 -11.41 20.77
C VAL A 405 6.31 -11.01 19.30
N LEU A 406 7.09 -9.98 18.95
CA LEU A 406 7.31 -9.54 17.56
C LEU A 406 8.75 -9.78 17.15
N ALA A 407 8.95 -10.21 15.90
CA ALA A 407 10.27 -10.40 15.32
C ALA A 407 10.27 -10.17 13.80
N THR A 408 11.35 -9.59 13.26
CA THR A 408 11.68 -9.76 11.85
C THR A 408 12.44 -11.06 11.71
N VAL A 409 11.99 -11.93 10.80
CA VAL A 409 12.50 -13.29 10.64
C VAL A 409 13.97 -13.33 10.26
N LYS A 410 14.57 -14.51 10.43
CA LYS A 410 15.98 -14.79 10.10
C LYS A 410 16.35 -14.31 8.69
N GLY A 411 17.50 -13.65 8.57
CA GLY A 411 18.04 -13.17 7.30
C GLY A 411 17.45 -11.85 6.78
N ASP A 412 16.43 -11.29 7.44
CA ASP A 412 15.80 -10.02 7.07
C ASP A 412 16.13 -8.91 8.10
N VAL A 413 16.39 -7.70 7.61
CA VAL A 413 16.84 -6.55 8.41
C VAL A 413 15.80 -5.39 8.47
N HIS A 414 14.70 -5.53 7.77
CA HIS A 414 13.71 -4.46 7.65
C HIS A 414 12.74 -4.47 8.83
N ASP A 415 12.71 -3.37 9.59
CA ASP A 415 11.98 -3.29 10.86
C ASP A 415 11.00 -2.10 11.00
N ILE A 416 10.94 -1.17 10.05
CA ILE A 416 10.09 0.03 10.15
C ILE A 416 8.63 -0.37 10.39
N GLY A 417 8.06 -1.23 9.55
CA GLY A 417 6.67 -1.67 9.69
C GLY A 417 6.40 -2.42 10.99
N LYS A 418 7.33 -3.30 11.41
CA LYS A 418 7.24 -4.04 12.67
C LYS A 418 7.25 -3.08 13.88
N ASN A 419 8.14 -2.09 13.86
CA ASN A 419 8.27 -1.11 14.94
C ASN A 419 6.98 -0.28 15.06
N ILE A 420 6.39 0.12 13.94
CA ILE A 420 5.10 0.82 13.91
C ILE A 420 4.00 -0.03 14.55
N VAL A 421 3.85 -1.29 14.13
CA VAL A 421 2.87 -2.23 14.72
C VAL A 421 3.11 -2.39 16.22
N GLY A 422 4.36 -2.56 16.64
CA GLY A 422 4.72 -2.67 18.05
C GLY A 422 4.30 -1.47 18.88
N VAL A 423 4.55 -0.25 18.37
CA VAL A 423 4.13 1.00 19.04
C VAL A 423 2.61 1.08 19.13
N VAL A 424 1.88 0.80 18.05
CA VAL A 424 0.42 0.85 18.02
C VAL A 424 -0.19 -0.16 19.00
N LEU A 425 0.35 -1.37 19.10
CA LEU A 425 -0.11 -2.38 20.06
C LEU A 425 0.18 -1.96 21.51
N GLN A 426 1.39 -1.44 21.79
CA GLN A 426 1.73 -0.91 23.12
C GLN A 426 0.80 0.22 23.55
N CYS A 427 0.36 1.07 22.61
CA CYS A 427 -0.61 2.14 22.87
C CYS A 427 -2.00 1.60 23.29
N ASN A 428 -2.31 0.36 22.93
CA ASN A 428 -3.58 -0.31 23.25
C ASN A 428 -3.43 -1.32 24.40
N ASN A 429 -2.51 -1.05 25.34
CA ASN A 429 -2.28 -1.80 26.56
C ASN A 429 -1.82 -3.25 26.36
N TYR A 430 -1.17 -3.59 25.22
CA TYR A 430 -0.50 -4.86 25.04
C TYR A 430 0.97 -4.77 25.43
N GLU A 431 1.49 -5.80 26.12
CA GLU A 431 2.92 -5.94 26.37
C GLU A 431 3.58 -6.49 25.10
N VAL A 432 4.40 -5.69 24.43
CA VAL A 432 5.10 -6.07 23.21
C VAL A 432 6.56 -6.33 23.50
N ILE A 433 6.99 -7.57 23.25
CA ILE A 433 8.38 -8.01 23.35
C ILE A 433 8.96 -8.07 21.93
N ASP A 434 9.71 -7.05 21.55
CA ASP A 434 10.35 -6.96 20.24
C ASP A 434 11.73 -7.62 20.27
N LEU A 435 11.91 -8.64 19.44
CA LEU A 435 13.19 -9.40 19.34
C LEU A 435 14.15 -8.82 18.30
N GLY A 436 13.77 -7.71 17.63
CA GLY A 436 14.60 -7.07 16.63
C GLY A 436 14.53 -7.74 15.26
N VAL A 437 15.62 -7.70 14.53
CA VAL A 437 15.77 -8.21 13.17
C VAL A 437 16.63 -9.48 13.12
N MET A 438 16.63 -10.19 11.99
CA MET A 438 17.40 -11.42 11.74
C MET A 438 17.21 -12.48 12.86
N THR A 439 16.00 -12.59 13.40
CA THR A 439 15.75 -13.42 14.58
C THR A 439 15.51 -14.87 14.17
N PRO A 440 16.37 -15.83 14.62
CA PRO A 440 16.16 -17.24 14.35
C PRO A 440 14.85 -17.76 14.95
N SER A 441 14.21 -18.73 14.27
CA SER A 441 12.93 -19.33 14.70
C SER A 441 12.98 -19.84 16.14
N GLN A 442 14.05 -20.55 16.52
CA GLN A 442 14.20 -21.10 17.88
C GLN A 442 14.19 -19.99 18.95
N ARG A 443 14.89 -18.86 18.69
CA ARG A 443 14.89 -17.72 19.62
C ARG A 443 13.52 -17.08 19.78
N ILE A 444 12.74 -17.01 18.67
CA ILE A 444 11.36 -16.52 18.70
C ILE A 444 10.50 -17.43 19.60
N LEU A 445 10.58 -18.73 19.39
CA LEU A 445 9.78 -19.72 20.09
C LEU A 445 10.18 -19.88 21.57
N ASP A 446 11.45 -19.87 21.87
CA ASP A 446 11.96 -19.91 23.25
C ASP A 446 11.49 -18.70 24.04
N LYS A 447 11.60 -17.50 23.44
CA LYS A 447 11.12 -16.29 24.08
C LYS A 447 9.60 -16.28 24.25
N ALA A 448 8.87 -16.75 23.27
CA ALA A 448 7.41 -16.86 23.37
C ALA A 448 6.98 -17.77 24.54
N ARG A 449 7.71 -18.90 24.80
CA ARG A 449 7.48 -19.76 25.97
C ARG A 449 7.88 -19.10 27.28
N GLU A 450 9.07 -18.48 27.30
CA GLU A 450 9.60 -17.82 28.50
C GLU A 450 8.61 -16.78 29.04
N VAL A 451 8.09 -15.94 28.14
CA VAL A 451 7.19 -14.85 28.52
C VAL A 451 5.72 -15.27 28.55
N LYS A 452 5.42 -16.54 28.21
CA LYS A 452 4.05 -17.04 28.05
C LYS A 452 3.25 -16.12 27.12
N ALA A 453 3.77 -15.93 25.91
CA ALA A 453 3.16 -15.06 24.92
C ALA A 453 1.75 -15.56 24.54
N ASP A 454 0.81 -14.63 24.41
CA ASP A 454 -0.55 -14.91 23.92
C ASP A 454 -0.60 -14.89 22.39
N ILE A 455 0.33 -14.19 21.75
CA ILE A 455 0.44 -14.05 20.29
C ILE A 455 1.91 -13.98 19.87
N VAL A 456 2.25 -14.59 18.73
CA VAL A 456 3.53 -14.40 18.04
C VAL A 456 3.29 -13.65 16.74
N GLY A 457 4.09 -12.62 16.44
CA GLY A 457 4.00 -11.87 15.20
C GLY A 457 5.33 -11.85 14.44
N LEU A 458 5.26 -12.12 13.13
CA LEU A 458 6.40 -12.16 12.23
C LEU A 458 6.32 -11.05 11.19
N SER A 459 7.46 -10.42 10.91
CA SER A 459 7.62 -9.43 9.86
C SER A 459 8.72 -9.84 8.89
N GLY A 460 8.59 -9.43 7.62
CA GLY A 460 9.61 -9.62 6.60
C GLY A 460 9.30 -8.80 5.34
N LEU A 461 10.35 -8.34 4.67
CA LEU A 461 10.25 -7.52 3.46
C LEU A 461 10.80 -8.22 2.22
N ILE A 462 11.83 -9.03 2.37
CA ILE A 462 12.45 -9.72 1.25
C ILE A 462 11.79 -11.06 0.96
N THR A 463 11.91 -11.54 -0.27
CA THR A 463 11.27 -12.78 -0.70
C THR A 463 11.68 -14.02 0.12
N PRO A 464 12.94 -14.21 0.51
CA PRO A 464 13.34 -15.34 1.38
C PRO A 464 12.66 -15.37 2.75
N SER A 465 12.20 -14.24 3.26
CA SER A 465 11.46 -14.14 4.53
C SER A 465 10.15 -14.92 4.52
N LEU A 466 9.56 -15.11 3.34
CA LEU A 466 8.32 -15.88 3.19
C LEU A 466 8.51 -17.36 3.54
N ASP A 467 9.63 -17.96 3.15
CA ASP A 467 9.97 -19.36 3.49
C ASP A 467 10.32 -19.51 4.98
N GLU A 468 11.02 -18.52 5.57
CA GLU A 468 11.27 -18.48 7.01
C GLU A 468 9.97 -18.40 7.84
N MET A 469 8.97 -17.65 7.39
CA MET A 469 7.67 -17.61 8.05
C MET A 469 6.94 -18.95 7.99
N VAL A 470 7.03 -19.67 6.86
CA VAL A 470 6.49 -21.05 6.73
C VAL A 470 7.23 -21.98 7.68
N PHE A 471 8.56 -21.85 7.78
CA PHE A 471 9.37 -22.65 8.69
C PHE A 471 9.01 -22.40 10.16
N VAL A 472 8.88 -21.15 10.60
CA VAL A 472 8.43 -20.81 11.96
C VAL A 472 7.06 -21.42 12.26
N ALA A 473 6.11 -21.34 11.33
CA ALA A 473 4.78 -21.93 11.46
C ALA A 473 4.85 -23.46 11.66
N SER A 474 5.68 -24.14 10.85
CA SER A 474 5.93 -25.60 11.00
C SER A 474 6.56 -25.96 12.34
N GLU A 475 7.50 -25.14 12.82
CA GLU A 475 8.13 -25.33 14.11
C GLU A 475 7.16 -25.08 15.28
N MET A 476 6.26 -24.10 15.16
CA MET A 476 5.18 -23.91 16.14
C MET A 476 4.27 -25.13 16.22
N GLU A 477 3.89 -25.70 15.07
CA GLU A 477 3.11 -26.94 15.01
C GLU A 477 3.86 -28.10 15.68
N ARG A 478 5.11 -28.35 15.24
CA ARG A 478 5.96 -29.43 15.76
C ARG A 478 6.20 -29.33 17.26
N GLN A 479 6.40 -28.12 17.77
CA GLN A 479 6.71 -27.86 19.17
C GLN A 479 5.46 -27.69 20.05
N GLY A 480 4.24 -27.85 19.50
CA GLY A 480 2.99 -27.89 20.25
C GLY A 480 2.49 -26.53 20.73
N PHE A 481 2.83 -25.43 20.05
CA PHE A 481 2.27 -24.12 20.35
C PHE A 481 0.75 -24.06 20.05
N ASP A 482 0.03 -23.29 20.85
CA ASP A 482 -1.41 -23.08 20.71
C ASP A 482 -1.78 -21.58 20.81
N VAL A 483 -0.92 -20.73 20.27
CA VAL A 483 -1.12 -19.28 20.21
C VAL A 483 -1.26 -18.81 18.76
N PRO A 484 -2.05 -17.77 18.46
CA PRO A 484 -2.16 -17.21 17.11
C PRO A 484 -0.82 -16.72 16.58
N LEU A 485 -0.62 -16.84 15.26
CA LEU A 485 0.55 -16.37 14.55
C LEU A 485 0.15 -15.21 13.61
N LEU A 486 0.62 -14.00 13.87
CA LEU A 486 0.41 -12.85 12.98
C LEU A 486 1.50 -12.79 11.91
N ILE A 487 1.10 -12.52 10.69
CA ILE A 487 1.98 -12.41 9.51
C ILE A 487 1.83 -11.01 8.92
N GLY A 488 2.94 -10.27 8.87
CA GLY A 488 3.00 -8.91 8.31
C GLY A 488 4.27 -8.67 7.50
N GLY A 489 4.30 -7.54 6.80
CA GLY A 489 5.41 -7.11 5.95
C GLY A 489 5.02 -6.97 4.48
N ALA A 490 5.74 -6.12 3.73
CA ALA A 490 5.33 -5.68 2.40
C ALA A 490 5.29 -6.80 1.34
N THR A 491 6.11 -7.85 1.48
CA THR A 491 6.08 -9.00 0.56
C THR A 491 5.06 -10.05 0.93
N THR A 492 4.47 -9.96 2.13
CA THR A 492 3.46 -10.90 2.59
C THR A 492 2.09 -10.60 1.94
N SER A 493 1.25 -11.61 1.85
CA SER A 493 -0.09 -11.45 1.33
C SER A 493 -1.06 -12.45 1.96
N GLN A 494 -2.34 -12.12 1.92
CA GLN A 494 -3.38 -13.04 2.36
C GLN A 494 -3.31 -14.37 1.60
N VAL A 495 -3.04 -14.34 0.30
CA VAL A 495 -2.91 -15.54 -0.53
C VAL A 495 -1.75 -16.41 -0.07
N HIS A 496 -0.56 -15.82 0.17
CA HIS A 496 0.60 -16.56 0.65
C HIS A 496 0.33 -17.15 2.05
N THR A 497 -0.25 -16.37 2.95
CA THR A 497 -0.59 -16.85 4.29
C THR A 497 -1.59 -18.00 4.25
N ALA A 498 -2.64 -17.88 3.43
CA ALA A 498 -3.67 -18.91 3.29
C ALA A 498 -3.15 -20.22 2.64
N VAL A 499 -2.26 -20.10 1.66
CA VAL A 499 -1.84 -21.25 0.81
C VAL A 499 -0.56 -21.91 1.32
N LYS A 500 0.36 -21.15 1.92
CA LYS A 500 1.70 -21.64 2.29
C LYS A 500 1.95 -21.67 3.80
N ILE A 501 1.49 -20.68 4.57
CA ILE A 501 1.77 -20.61 6.02
C ILE A 501 0.71 -21.36 6.83
N SER A 502 -0.57 -21.03 6.65
CA SER A 502 -1.67 -21.60 7.45
C SER A 502 -1.77 -23.14 7.38
N PRO A 503 -1.51 -23.82 6.25
CA PRO A 503 -1.51 -25.30 6.23
C PRO A 503 -0.45 -25.93 7.12
N ASN A 504 0.63 -25.22 7.44
CA ASN A 504 1.74 -25.69 8.28
C ASN A 504 1.53 -25.40 9.77
N TYR A 505 0.41 -24.74 10.16
CA TYR A 505 0.07 -24.47 11.55
C TYR A 505 -1.42 -24.71 11.78
N GLN A 506 -1.76 -25.95 12.19
CA GLN A 506 -3.14 -26.43 12.37
C GLN A 506 -3.66 -26.30 13.81
N ARG A 507 -2.76 -26.28 14.81
CA ARG A 507 -3.13 -26.17 16.24
C ARG A 507 -3.82 -24.85 16.53
N ASN A 508 -3.40 -23.77 15.87
CA ASN A 508 -4.06 -22.47 15.93
C ASN A 508 -4.13 -21.86 14.53
N GLN A 509 -4.18 -20.54 14.39
CA GLN A 509 -4.34 -19.88 13.10
C GLN A 509 -3.20 -18.90 12.83
N ALA A 510 -2.61 -19.00 11.63
CA ALA A 510 -1.80 -17.94 11.06
C ALA A 510 -2.71 -16.88 10.42
N ILE A 511 -2.49 -15.59 10.72
CA ILE A 511 -3.38 -14.50 10.34
C ILE A 511 -2.59 -13.39 9.66
N TYR A 512 -2.97 -13.06 8.44
CA TYR A 512 -2.40 -11.95 7.71
C TYR A 512 -2.90 -10.61 8.23
N VAL A 513 -1.98 -9.72 8.57
CA VAL A 513 -2.24 -8.34 9.02
C VAL A 513 -1.78 -7.38 7.94
N THR A 514 -2.70 -6.67 7.32
CA THR A 514 -2.44 -5.81 6.15
C THR A 514 -1.60 -4.59 6.50
N ASP A 515 -1.89 -3.97 7.64
CA ASP A 515 -1.29 -2.71 8.09
C ASP A 515 -1.38 -2.57 9.62
N ALA A 516 -0.69 -1.58 10.17
CA ALA A 516 -0.65 -1.35 11.62
C ALA A 516 -2.02 -0.93 12.18
N SER A 517 -2.83 -0.22 11.39
CA SER A 517 -4.16 0.24 11.82
C SER A 517 -5.11 -0.94 12.12
N ARG A 518 -4.91 -2.06 11.43
CA ARG A 518 -5.71 -3.28 11.61
C ARG A 518 -5.18 -4.21 12.70
N ALA A 519 -3.91 -4.07 13.07
CA ALA A 519 -3.26 -4.96 14.03
C ALA A 519 -4.03 -5.00 15.38
N VAL A 520 -4.47 -3.84 15.88
CA VAL A 520 -5.21 -3.73 17.16
C VAL A 520 -6.52 -4.50 17.09
N GLY A 521 -7.32 -4.29 16.05
CA GLY A 521 -8.60 -4.99 15.89
C GLY A 521 -8.42 -6.50 15.76
N VAL A 522 -7.39 -6.96 15.04
CA VAL A 522 -7.05 -8.39 14.94
C VAL A 522 -6.68 -8.96 16.30
N VAL A 523 -5.78 -8.31 17.03
CA VAL A 523 -5.32 -8.75 18.35
C VAL A 523 -6.47 -8.76 19.36
N SER A 524 -7.30 -7.71 19.38
CA SER A 524 -8.47 -7.62 20.26
C SER A 524 -9.46 -8.76 20.03
N ASN A 525 -9.74 -9.11 18.77
CA ASN A 525 -10.61 -10.26 18.45
C ASN A 525 -10.00 -11.61 18.83
N LEU A 526 -8.66 -11.74 18.75
CA LEU A 526 -7.96 -12.98 19.09
C LEU A 526 -7.85 -13.23 20.60
N LEU A 527 -7.83 -12.16 21.39
CA LEU A 527 -7.74 -12.25 22.86
C LEU A 527 -9.09 -12.04 23.56
N GLY A 528 -10.13 -11.64 22.82
CA GLY A 528 -11.49 -11.42 23.32
C GLY A 528 -12.39 -12.66 23.25
N ASP A 529 -13.61 -12.50 23.76
CA ASP A 529 -14.64 -13.56 23.86
C ASP A 529 -15.08 -14.13 22.51
N ASN A 530 -14.93 -13.36 21.43
CA ASN A 530 -15.31 -13.73 20.06
C ASN A 530 -14.23 -14.52 19.29
N ARG A 531 -13.12 -14.90 19.93
CA ARG A 531 -11.96 -15.58 19.32
C ARG A 531 -12.35 -16.74 18.41
N ALA A 532 -13.20 -17.65 18.90
CA ALA A 532 -13.55 -18.85 18.16
C ALA A 532 -14.27 -18.54 16.84
N THR A 533 -15.25 -17.63 16.87
CA THR A 533 -16.00 -17.19 15.69
C THR A 533 -15.10 -16.43 14.71
N TYR A 534 -14.22 -15.57 15.21
CA TYR A 534 -13.27 -14.81 14.40
C TYR A 534 -12.28 -15.73 13.67
N VAL A 535 -11.69 -16.70 14.37
CA VAL A 535 -10.73 -17.65 13.78
C VAL A 535 -11.41 -18.55 12.74
N GLU A 536 -12.64 -19.01 12.98
CA GLU A 536 -13.34 -19.83 11.98
C GLU A 536 -13.71 -19.02 10.72
N GLY A 537 -14.10 -17.76 10.87
CA GLY A 537 -14.32 -16.87 9.73
C GLY A 537 -13.04 -16.68 8.88
N ILE A 538 -11.87 -16.57 9.52
CA ILE A 538 -10.58 -16.50 8.81
C ILE A 538 -10.29 -17.83 8.09
N ARG A 539 -10.51 -18.96 8.73
CA ARG A 539 -10.32 -20.29 8.13
C ARG A 539 -11.17 -20.48 6.87
N GLU A 540 -12.43 -20.07 6.94
CA GLU A 540 -13.34 -20.15 5.79
C GLU A 540 -12.87 -19.23 4.65
N THR A 541 -12.47 -17.99 4.97
CA THR A 541 -11.87 -17.06 4.02
C THR A 541 -10.64 -17.67 3.35
N TYR A 542 -9.74 -18.29 4.12
CA TYR A 542 -8.53 -18.91 3.59
C TYR A 542 -8.80 -20.12 2.71
N ARG A 543 -9.80 -20.95 3.07
CA ARG A 543 -10.27 -22.04 2.20
C ARG A 543 -10.78 -21.51 0.85
N SER A 544 -11.52 -20.40 0.86
CA SER A 544 -12.00 -19.73 -0.34
C SER A 544 -10.83 -19.20 -1.20
N VAL A 545 -9.89 -18.48 -0.58
CA VAL A 545 -8.68 -17.94 -1.22
C VAL A 545 -7.84 -19.06 -1.84
N ALA A 546 -7.62 -20.15 -1.11
CA ALA A 546 -6.85 -21.30 -1.62
C ALA A 546 -7.53 -21.96 -2.82
N ARG A 547 -8.86 -22.12 -2.80
CA ARG A 547 -9.63 -22.65 -3.95
C ARG A 547 -9.54 -21.71 -5.16
N ALA A 548 -9.66 -20.40 -4.97
CA ALA A 548 -9.53 -19.41 -6.03
C ALA A 548 -8.12 -19.41 -6.64
N HIS A 549 -7.08 -19.48 -5.80
CA HIS A 549 -5.70 -19.58 -6.23
C HIS A 549 -5.42 -20.85 -7.05
N ALA A 550 -5.93 -22.01 -6.62
CA ALA A 550 -5.79 -23.28 -7.35
C ALA A 550 -6.45 -23.22 -8.74
N ARG A 551 -7.63 -22.57 -8.85
CA ARG A 551 -8.31 -22.35 -10.15
C ARG A 551 -7.53 -21.38 -11.05
N GLY A 552 -6.99 -20.29 -10.50
CA GLY A 552 -6.24 -19.27 -11.25
C GLY A 552 -4.91 -19.77 -11.81
N ARG A 553 -4.27 -20.76 -11.16
CA ARG A 553 -3.06 -21.43 -11.68
C ARG A 553 -3.29 -22.12 -13.03
N ALA A 554 -4.48 -22.66 -13.27
CA ALA A 554 -4.81 -23.39 -14.48
C ALA A 554 -5.08 -22.50 -15.72
N GLN A 555 -5.22 -21.18 -15.57
CA GLN A 555 -5.76 -20.32 -16.63
C GLN A 555 -4.73 -19.55 -17.46
N LYS A 556 -3.47 -19.39 -17.03
CA LYS A 556 -2.46 -18.65 -17.83
C LYS A 556 -1.60 -19.63 -18.60
N ALA A 557 -1.79 -19.69 -19.94
CA ALA A 557 -0.95 -20.48 -20.83
C ALA A 557 0.53 -20.02 -20.71
N ARG A 558 1.44 -21.00 -20.66
CA ARG A 558 2.87 -20.75 -20.62
C ARG A 558 3.55 -21.50 -21.75
N VAL A 559 4.76 -21.05 -22.08
CA VAL A 559 5.60 -21.66 -23.10
C VAL A 559 6.84 -22.27 -22.45
N GLY A 560 7.38 -23.33 -23.05
CA GLY A 560 8.65 -23.88 -22.63
C GLY A 560 9.80 -22.90 -22.90
N LEU A 561 10.92 -23.06 -22.16
CA LEU A 561 12.06 -22.16 -22.23
C LEU A 561 12.63 -22.05 -23.66
N ALA A 562 12.69 -23.16 -24.40
CA ALA A 562 13.18 -23.17 -25.79
C ALA A 562 12.29 -22.31 -26.72
N GLU A 563 10.97 -22.26 -26.48
CA GLU A 563 10.04 -21.42 -27.24
C GLU A 563 10.16 -19.97 -26.81
N ALA A 564 10.28 -19.71 -25.52
CA ALA A 564 10.51 -18.39 -24.98
C ALA A 564 11.81 -17.75 -25.53
N ARG A 565 12.89 -18.52 -25.63
CA ARG A 565 14.17 -18.08 -26.25
C ARG A 565 14.00 -17.76 -27.74
N LYS A 566 13.19 -18.50 -28.49
CA LYS A 566 12.90 -18.16 -29.90
C LYS A 566 12.15 -16.84 -30.04
N ASN A 567 11.31 -16.52 -29.08
CA ASN A 567 10.54 -15.28 -29.01
C ASN A 567 11.18 -14.22 -28.08
N LYS A 568 12.53 -14.26 -27.91
CA LYS A 568 13.26 -13.28 -27.10
C LYS A 568 13.13 -11.86 -27.66
N PHE A 569 13.36 -10.86 -26.82
CA PHE A 569 13.43 -9.47 -27.25
C PHE A 569 14.63 -9.28 -28.17
N LYS A 570 14.42 -8.70 -29.36
CA LYS A 570 15.44 -8.60 -30.42
C LYS A 570 15.82 -7.15 -30.63
N ILE A 571 17.07 -6.85 -30.39
CA ILE A 571 17.69 -5.55 -30.65
C ILE A 571 18.54 -5.65 -31.92
N ASP A 572 18.46 -4.64 -32.79
CA ASP A 572 19.30 -4.52 -33.98
C ASP A 572 20.65 -3.85 -33.63
N TRP A 573 21.58 -4.65 -33.17
CA TRP A 573 22.93 -4.21 -32.80
C TRP A 573 23.76 -3.65 -33.96
N THR A 574 23.29 -3.71 -35.19
CA THR A 574 23.95 -3.07 -36.32
C THR A 574 23.68 -1.56 -36.38
N ARG A 575 22.57 -1.12 -35.73
CA ARG A 575 22.16 0.29 -35.71
C ARG A 575 22.55 1.03 -34.45
N TYR A 576 22.98 0.31 -33.41
CA TYR A 576 23.38 0.90 -32.14
C TYR A 576 24.75 0.39 -31.73
N GLN A 577 25.64 1.35 -31.53
CA GLN A 577 26.97 1.10 -30.97
C GLN A 577 27.00 1.60 -29.54
N PRO A 578 27.09 0.69 -28.54
CA PRO A 578 27.16 1.08 -27.13
C PRO A 578 28.35 2.01 -26.88
N PRO A 579 28.16 3.16 -26.20
CA PRO A 579 29.28 4.06 -25.90
C PRO A 579 30.21 3.43 -24.87
N ARG A 580 31.50 3.66 -25.05
CA ARG A 580 32.50 3.21 -24.10
C ARG A 580 32.42 4.05 -22.82
N PRO A 581 32.37 3.45 -21.62
CA PRO A 581 32.45 4.16 -20.35
C PRO A 581 33.75 4.95 -20.19
N ALA A 582 33.70 6.03 -19.41
CA ALA A 582 34.87 6.86 -19.12
C ALA A 582 35.97 6.10 -18.31
N PHE A 583 35.61 5.03 -17.65
CA PHE A 583 36.52 4.13 -16.95
C PHE A 583 36.00 2.69 -16.96
N VAL A 584 36.86 1.73 -16.72
CA VAL A 584 36.52 0.31 -16.52
C VAL A 584 36.95 -0.08 -15.11
N GLY A 585 36.12 -0.91 -14.43
CA GLY A 585 36.34 -1.35 -13.05
C GLY A 585 35.45 -0.62 -12.05
N ALA A 586 35.73 -0.80 -10.77
CA ALA A 586 34.97 -0.21 -9.66
C ALA A 586 35.53 1.13 -9.21
N ARG A 587 34.66 2.03 -8.77
CA ARG A 587 35.00 3.36 -8.21
C ARG A 587 34.17 3.63 -6.96
N ALA A 588 34.84 3.84 -5.82
CA ALA A 588 34.20 4.12 -4.55
C ALA A 588 33.98 5.61 -4.32
N PHE A 589 32.92 5.93 -3.60
CA PHE A 589 32.52 7.27 -3.13
C PHE A 589 32.22 7.18 -1.64
N THR A 590 33.14 7.63 -0.82
CA THR A 590 33.02 7.59 0.63
C THR A 590 32.67 8.96 1.20
N LYS A 591 31.88 8.97 2.30
CA LYS A 591 31.42 10.20 2.94
C LYS A 591 30.80 11.19 1.95
N TYR A 592 29.90 10.65 1.12
CA TYR A 592 29.25 11.46 0.09
C TYR A 592 28.40 12.55 0.74
N ASP A 593 28.40 13.74 0.14
CA ASP A 593 27.69 14.90 0.67
C ASP A 593 26.17 14.69 0.60
N LEU A 594 25.54 14.51 1.76
CA LEU A 594 24.10 14.29 1.87
C LEU A 594 23.28 15.45 1.32
N ALA A 595 23.79 16.70 1.37
CA ALA A 595 23.09 17.84 0.83
C ALA A 595 22.82 17.72 -0.67
N LYS A 596 23.69 17.01 -1.41
CA LYS A 596 23.52 16.74 -2.84
C LYS A 596 22.44 15.72 -3.13
N LEU A 597 22.06 14.90 -2.15
CA LEU A 597 21.04 13.87 -2.29
C LEU A 597 19.63 14.38 -2.02
N VAL A 598 19.50 15.39 -1.17
CA VAL A 598 18.21 15.96 -0.77
C VAL A 598 17.28 16.30 -1.95
N PRO A 599 17.77 16.91 -3.07
CA PRO A 599 16.91 17.22 -4.22
C PRO A 599 16.35 16.00 -4.97
N TYR A 600 16.93 14.80 -4.74
CA TYR A 600 16.54 13.55 -5.39
C TYR A 600 15.59 12.70 -4.55
N ILE A 601 15.19 13.18 -3.37
CA ILE A 601 14.27 12.42 -2.50
C ILE A 601 12.88 12.33 -3.14
N ASP A 602 12.44 11.10 -3.43
CA ASP A 602 11.03 10.81 -3.63
C ASP A 602 10.33 10.70 -2.26
N TRP A 603 9.42 11.64 -2.00
CA TRP A 603 8.68 11.72 -0.76
C TRP A 603 7.45 10.81 -0.73
N THR A 604 6.99 10.31 -1.87
CA THR A 604 5.78 9.45 -1.93
C THR A 604 5.93 8.17 -1.09
N PRO A 605 7.03 7.39 -1.21
CA PRO A 605 7.22 6.21 -0.36
C PRO A 605 7.39 6.55 1.14
N PHE A 606 7.93 7.75 1.46
CA PHE A 606 7.99 8.22 2.83
C PHE A 606 6.60 8.33 3.44
N PHE A 607 5.66 8.98 2.77
CA PHE A 607 4.28 9.07 3.24
C PHE A 607 3.60 7.69 3.32
N SER A 608 3.87 6.82 2.37
CA SER A 608 3.33 5.45 2.36
C SER A 608 3.79 4.63 3.57
N ALA A 609 5.05 4.78 4.02
CA ALA A 609 5.55 4.14 5.24
C ALA A 609 4.78 4.56 6.50
N TRP A 610 4.23 5.77 6.52
CA TRP A 610 3.38 6.31 7.58
C TRP A 610 1.88 6.09 7.35
N GLU A 611 1.51 5.19 6.44
CA GLU A 611 0.11 4.88 6.06
C GLU A 611 -0.68 6.10 5.54
N ILE A 612 0.01 7.15 5.10
CA ILE A 612 -0.58 8.31 4.45
C ILE A 612 -0.61 8.05 2.95
N LYS A 613 -1.81 7.99 2.38
CA LYS A 613 -2.02 7.68 0.96
C LYS A 613 -2.04 8.97 0.14
N GLY A 614 -1.35 8.95 -1.00
CA GLY A 614 -1.27 10.05 -1.94
C GLY A 614 0.15 10.29 -2.43
N THR A 615 0.31 10.97 -3.56
CA THR A 615 1.60 11.31 -4.15
C THR A 615 2.07 12.69 -3.74
N TYR A 616 3.35 12.84 -3.47
CA TYR A 616 3.96 14.14 -3.24
C TYR A 616 4.10 14.92 -4.57
N PRO A 617 3.85 16.26 -4.59
CA PRO A 617 3.46 17.11 -3.46
C PRO A 617 1.95 17.17 -3.21
N GLY A 618 1.10 16.53 -4.02
CA GLY A 618 -0.37 16.59 -3.92
C GLY A 618 -0.90 16.16 -2.54
N VAL A 619 -0.25 15.19 -1.89
CA VAL A 619 -0.62 14.69 -0.56
C VAL A 619 -0.62 15.78 0.52
N LEU A 620 0.20 16.83 0.38
CA LEU A 620 0.27 17.95 1.35
C LEU A 620 -0.97 18.84 1.33
N THR A 621 -1.69 18.84 0.23
CA THR A 621 -2.93 19.60 0.05
C THR A 621 -4.16 18.69 -0.02
N ASP A 622 -3.96 17.39 0.22
CA ASP A 622 -5.03 16.42 0.27
C ASP A 622 -6.05 16.75 1.36
N SER A 623 -7.33 16.61 1.06
CA SER A 623 -8.41 17.01 1.97
C SER A 623 -8.48 16.14 3.23
N ARG A 624 -8.09 14.86 3.14
CA ARG A 624 -8.09 13.90 4.25
C ARG A 624 -6.75 13.87 4.98
N TYR A 625 -5.66 13.77 4.22
CA TYR A 625 -4.32 13.57 4.78
C TYR A 625 -3.50 14.86 4.89
N GLY A 626 -3.86 15.93 4.16
CA GLY A 626 -3.00 17.10 3.95
C GLY A 626 -2.50 17.74 5.23
N LYS A 627 -3.33 17.85 6.26
CA LYS A 627 -2.91 18.39 7.56
C LYS A 627 -1.88 17.49 8.26
N ALA A 628 -2.15 16.19 8.30
CA ALA A 628 -1.23 15.20 8.88
C ALA A 628 0.03 15.06 8.04
N ALA A 629 -0.10 15.01 6.71
CA ALA A 629 1.00 14.94 5.77
C ALA A 629 1.91 16.18 5.86
N SER A 630 1.32 17.40 5.91
CA SER A 630 2.09 18.63 6.03
C SER A 630 2.83 18.73 7.36
N ALA A 631 2.23 18.29 8.46
CA ALA A 631 2.88 18.25 9.77
C ALA A 631 4.02 17.22 9.78
N LEU A 632 3.78 16.02 9.25
CA LEU A 632 4.79 14.97 9.11
C LEU A 632 5.95 15.42 8.22
N TYR A 633 5.65 16.06 7.10
CA TYR A 633 6.64 16.60 6.17
C TYR A 633 7.51 17.68 6.83
N ALA A 634 6.90 18.61 7.58
CA ALA A 634 7.64 19.64 8.31
C ALA A 634 8.59 19.05 9.37
N ASP A 635 8.15 18.02 10.09
CA ASP A 635 8.99 17.28 11.05
C ASP A 635 10.14 16.56 10.33
N ALA A 636 9.84 15.91 9.19
CA ALA A 636 10.83 15.21 8.38
C ALA A 636 11.88 16.17 7.81
N GLU A 637 11.47 17.33 7.26
CA GLU A 637 12.39 18.35 6.77
C GLU A 637 13.26 18.94 7.90
N ALA A 638 12.68 19.15 9.10
CA ALA A 638 13.43 19.63 10.24
C ALA A 638 14.51 18.63 10.65
N MET A 639 14.15 17.33 10.73
CA MET A 639 15.11 16.27 11.06
C MET A 639 16.15 16.09 9.94
N LEU A 640 15.75 16.16 8.67
CA LEU A 640 16.67 16.06 7.53
C LEU A 640 17.72 17.17 7.54
N ARG A 641 17.32 18.41 7.88
CA ARG A 641 18.27 19.51 8.08
C ARG A 641 19.27 19.23 9.19
N GLN A 642 18.83 18.63 10.30
CA GLN A 642 19.74 18.22 11.39
C GLN A 642 20.67 17.09 10.97
N ILE A 643 20.14 16.06 10.27
CA ILE A 643 20.95 14.95 9.74
C ILE A 643 22.09 15.50 8.88
N VAL A 644 21.79 16.44 7.98
CA VAL A 644 22.78 17.03 7.08
C VAL A 644 23.76 17.94 7.83
N ALA A 645 23.26 18.83 8.70
CA ALA A 645 24.08 19.83 9.37
C ALA A 645 25.00 19.22 10.45
N GLU A 646 24.51 18.22 11.18
CA GLU A 646 25.24 17.61 12.30
C GLU A 646 25.94 16.30 11.90
N GLY A 647 25.70 15.82 10.67
CA GLY A 647 26.34 14.60 10.17
C GLY A 647 25.93 13.33 10.93
N TRP A 648 24.64 13.20 11.26
CA TRP A 648 24.14 12.03 12.00
C TRP A 648 24.29 10.72 11.22
N LEU A 649 24.21 10.83 9.89
CA LEU A 649 24.33 9.70 8.95
C LEU A 649 25.51 9.94 8.00
N ALA A 650 26.10 8.87 7.50
CA ALA A 650 27.07 8.95 6.43
C ALA A 650 26.62 8.12 5.23
N ALA A 651 26.89 8.65 4.02
CA ALA A 651 26.58 7.99 2.76
C ALA A 651 27.87 7.50 2.09
N ASN A 652 27.89 6.21 1.74
CA ASN A 652 28.95 5.59 0.94
C ASN A 652 28.36 4.88 -0.27
N GLY A 653 29.09 4.89 -1.39
CA GLY A 653 28.66 4.22 -2.61
C GLY A 653 29.84 3.66 -3.39
N VAL A 654 29.57 2.70 -4.23
CA VAL A 654 30.48 2.18 -5.24
C VAL A 654 29.70 1.99 -6.54
N ILE A 655 30.28 2.36 -7.64
CA ILE A 655 29.81 2.02 -8.99
C ILE A 655 30.92 1.27 -9.71
N GLY A 656 30.54 0.42 -10.65
CA GLY A 656 31.48 -0.27 -11.51
C GLY A 656 30.95 -0.39 -12.92
N LEU A 657 31.82 -0.30 -13.89
CA LEU A 657 31.50 -0.38 -15.31
C LEU A 657 32.49 -1.34 -15.96
N TRP A 658 31.98 -2.33 -16.70
CA TRP A 658 32.82 -3.36 -17.29
C TRP A 658 32.38 -3.71 -18.71
N PRO A 659 33.32 -4.11 -19.57
CA PRO A 659 32.97 -4.76 -20.83
C PRO A 659 32.14 -6.01 -20.57
N ALA A 660 31.05 -6.15 -21.30
CA ALA A 660 30.14 -7.29 -21.16
C ALA A 660 29.53 -7.69 -22.51
N ASN A 661 29.13 -8.96 -22.61
CA ASN A 661 28.31 -9.48 -23.71
C ASN A 661 27.35 -10.52 -23.19
N SER A 662 26.17 -10.62 -23.77
CA SER A 662 25.30 -11.74 -23.48
C SER A 662 25.78 -13.02 -24.15
N ILE A 663 25.66 -14.14 -23.44
CA ILE A 663 26.07 -15.48 -23.83
C ILE A 663 24.92 -16.47 -23.54
N ASP A 664 24.87 -17.55 -24.29
CA ASP A 664 23.94 -18.68 -24.06
C ASP A 664 22.47 -18.25 -23.86
N ASP A 665 22.02 -17.21 -24.57
CA ASP A 665 20.70 -16.57 -24.55
C ASP A 665 20.32 -15.82 -23.26
N ASP A 666 20.66 -16.31 -22.07
CA ASP A 666 20.12 -15.78 -20.82
C ASP A 666 21.21 -15.37 -19.79
N ASP A 667 22.49 -15.44 -20.15
CA ASP A 667 23.61 -15.07 -19.29
C ASP A 667 24.35 -13.84 -19.79
N ILE A 668 24.97 -13.10 -18.88
CA ILE A 668 25.80 -11.92 -19.20
C ILE A 668 27.21 -12.17 -18.66
N ALA A 669 28.14 -12.34 -19.58
CA ALA A 669 29.58 -12.46 -19.27
C ALA A 669 30.20 -11.08 -19.09
N VAL A 670 30.89 -10.88 -17.97
CA VAL A 670 31.59 -9.64 -17.61
C VAL A 670 33.10 -9.86 -17.74
N TYR A 671 33.80 -8.90 -18.31
CA TYR A 671 35.22 -9.02 -18.59
C TYR A 671 36.06 -7.96 -17.88
N ALA A 672 37.32 -8.27 -17.58
CA ALA A 672 38.23 -7.34 -16.90
C ALA A 672 38.61 -6.13 -17.80
N ASP A 673 38.69 -6.37 -19.10
CA ASP A 673 39.14 -5.38 -20.08
C ASP A 673 38.54 -5.60 -21.47
N GLU A 674 38.89 -4.73 -22.39
CA GLU A 674 38.41 -4.72 -23.79
C GLU A 674 38.83 -5.92 -24.63
N THR A 675 39.76 -6.75 -24.17
CA THR A 675 40.14 -7.98 -24.90
C THR A 675 39.07 -9.04 -24.87
N ARG A 676 38.13 -8.97 -23.89
CA ARG A 676 36.97 -9.86 -23.71
C ARG A 676 37.39 -11.33 -23.77
N GLY A 677 38.53 -11.63 -23.18
CA GLY A 677 39.08 -13.01 -23.14
C GLY A 677 38.27 -13.91 -22.21
N LYS A 678 38.74 -14.13 -20.96
CA LYS A 678 38.05 -14.93 -19.96
C LYS A 678 37.09 -14.04 -19.14
N PRO A 679 35.81 -14.42 -18.93
CA PRO A 679 34.93 -13.72 -18.00
C PRO A 679 35.50 -13.71 -16.58
N ILE A 680 35.39 -12.57 -15.88
CA ILE A 680 35.70 -12.43 -14.45
C ILE A 680 34.46 -12.68 -13.59
N ALA A 681 33.28 -12.53 -14.15
CA ALA A 681 31.99 -12.84 -13.53
C ALA A 681 30.96 -13.18 -14.62
N THR A 682 29.91 -13.89 -14.23
CA THR A 682 28.74 -14.15 -15.08
C THR A 682 27.49 -13.87 -14.26
N PHE A 683 26.60 -13.05 -14.80
CA PHE A 683 25.28 -12.85 -14.23
C PHE A 683 24.28 -13.76 -14.95
N HIS A 684 23.53 -14.53 -14.17
CA HIS A 684 22.53 -15.45 -14.68
C HIS A 684 21.15 -14.79 -14.64
N THR A 685 20.53 -14.59 -15.80
CA THR A 685 19.22 -13.96 -15.87
C THR A 685 18.11 -14.98 -16.14
N LEU A 686 16.87 -14.56 -15.90
CA LEU A 686 15.68 -15.35 -16.08
C LEU A 686 14.82 -14.75 -17.20
N ARG A 687 14.16 -15.61 -17.98
CA ARG A 687 13.31 -15.23 -19.10
C ARG A 687 11.84 -15.38 -18.78
N GLN A 688 11.02 -14.48 -19.28
CA GLN A 688 9.57 -14.59 -19.21
C GLN A 688 9.11 -15.85 -19.97
N GLN A 689 8.20 -16.63 -19.36
CA GLN A 689 7.60 -17.83 -19.97
C GLN A 689 6.08 -17.74 -20.13
N ILE A 690 5.50 -16.55 -20.03
CA ILE A 690 4.09 -16.36 -20.34
C ILE A 690 3.86 -16.52 -21.84
N ALA A 691 2.83 -17.29 -22.24
CA ALA A 691 2.42 -17.35 -23.64
C ALA A 691 1.98 -15.95 -24.09
N ARG A 692 2.57 -15.47 -25.18
CA ARG A 692 2.31 -14.14 -25.73
C ARG A 692 1.96 -14.22 -27.19
N ASP A 693 1.21 -13.23 -27.67
CA ASP A 693 1.00 -13.02 -29.10
C ASP A 693 2.34 -12.67 -29.78
N LYS A 694 2.45 -12.98 -31.08
CA LYS A 694 3.72 -12.85 -31.82
C LYS A 694 4.35 -11.46 -31.82
N GLU A 695 3.62 -10.43 -31.37
CA GLU A 695 4.09 -9.04 -31.29
C GLU A 695 4.78 -8.70 -29.97
N ARG A 696 4.68 -9.55 -28.94
CA ARG A 696 5.27 -9.30 -27.62
C ARG A 696 6.34 -10.35 -27.31
N ALA A 697 7.55 -9.87 -27.02
CA ALA A 697 8.68 -10.73 -26.69
C ALA A 697 8.60 -11.34 -25.29
N ASN A 698 9.27 -12.49 -25.12
CA ASN A 698 9.59 -13.08 -23.81
C ASN A 698 10.95 -12.56 -23.38
N THR A 699 10.98 -11.47 -22.62
CA THR A 699 12.17 -10.70 -22.30
C THR A 699 12.98 -11.31 -21.16
N ALA A 700 14.31 -11.22 -21.26
CA ALA A 700 15.29 -11.44 -20.20
C ALA A 700 16.24 -10.24 -20.13
N LEU A 701 16.87 -9.96 -18.99
CA LEU A 701 17.83 -8.85 -18.88
C LEU A 701 19.02 -9.02 -19.81
N ALA A 702 19.43 -10.24 -20.12
CA ALA A 702 20.49 -10.53 -21.07
C ALA A 702 20.20 -10.02 -22.50
N ASP A 703 18.92 -9.82 -22.86
CA ASP A 703 18.53 -9.28 -24.16
C ASP A 703 18.98 -7.80 -24.36
N PHE A 704 19.21 -7.07 -23.27
CA PHE A 704 19.62 -5.67 -23.29
C PHE A 704 21.15 -5.47 -23.36
N VAL A 705 21.90 -6.55 -23.46
CA VAL A 705 23.35 -6.54 -23.66
C VAL A 705 23.68 -7.23 -24.98
N ALA A 706 24.59 -6.63 -25.76
CA ALA A 706 24.94 -7.16 -27.09
C ALA A 706 25.42 -8.61 -27.01
N PRO A 707 24.86 -9.53 -27.84
CA PRO A 707 25.34 -10.90 -27.89
C PRO A 707 26.81 -10.97 -28.33
N LYS A 708 27.60 -11.83 -27.72
CA LYS A 708 29.01 -12.04 -28.10
C LYS A 708 29.14 -12.37 -29.58
N ALA A 709 28.21 -13.11 -30.14
CA ALA A 709 28.20 -13.49 -31.56
C ALA A 709 27.97 -12.31 -32.52
N SER A 710 27.41 -11.16 -32.02
CA SER A 710 27.22 -9.97 -32.87
C SER A 710 28.51 -9.23 -33.18
N GLY A 711 29.57 -9.47 -32.42
CA GLY A 711 30.84 -8.73 -32.50
C GLY A 711 30.75 -7.30 -31.95
N ALA A 712 29.60 -6.84 -31.45
CA ALA A 712 29.45 -5.53 -30.85
C ALA A 712 30.10 -5.50 -29.45
N ALA A 713 30.87 -4.45 -29.20
CA ALA A 713 31.47 -4.20 -27.89
C ALA A 713 30.44 -3.49 -26.99
N ASP A 714 29.95 -4.18 -25.99
CA ASP A 714 28.97 -3.63 -25.03
C ASP A 714 29.50 -3.67 -23.60
N TYR A 715 28.77 -3.08 -22.69
CA TYR A 715 29.17 -2.92 -21.30
C TYR A 715 27.97 -3.15 -20.38
N ILE A 716 28.26 -3.47 -19.11
CA ILE A 716 27.31 -3.50 -18.01
C ILE A 716 27.85 -2.67 -16.85
N GLY A 717 26.95 -2.02 -16.16
CA GLY A 717 27.28 -1.36 -14.91
C GLY A 717 26.66 -2.07 -13.69
N GLY A 718 27.23 -1.78 -12.52
CA GLY A 718 26.69 -2.20 -11.24
C GLY A 718 26.92 -1.14 -10.19
N PHE A 719 26.12 -1.16 -9.12
CA PHE A 719 26.27 -0.23 -8.01
C PHE A 719 25.83 -0.83 -6.69
N ALA A 720 26.36 -0.28 -5.61
CA ALA A 720 25.87 -0.45 -4.25
C ALA A 720 26.05 0.87 -3.49
N VAL A 721 25.00 1.39 -2.88
CA VAL A 721 24.99 2.66 -2.15
C VAL A 721 24.25 2.52 -0.83
N THR A 722 24.65 3.30 0.18
CA THR A 722 23.97 3.39 1.46
C THR A 722 24.03 4.82 2.00
N ALA A 723 22.99 5.22 2.72
CA ALA A 723 22.95 6.41 3.55
C ALA A 723 22.61 6.07 5.02
N GLY A 724 22.64 4.80 5.40
CA GLY A 724 22.29 4.30 6.73
C GLY A 724 23.45 4.14 7.70
N ILE A 725 24.67 4.58 7.35
CA ILE A 725 25.80 4.46 8.26
C ILE A 725 25.64 5.43 9.44
N GLY A 726 25.61 4.89 10.66
CA GLY A 726 25.35 5.64 11.88
C GLY A 726 23.90 5.65 12.34
N GLU A 727 22.96 5.16 11.52
CA GLU A 727 21.52 5.13 11.78
C GLU A 727 21.18 4.48 13.11
N GLU A 728 21.74 3.29 13.39
CA GLU A 728 21.44 2.51 14.61
C GLU A 728 21.76 3.30 15.88
N GLY A 729 22.92 3.98 15.93
CA GLY A 729 23.31 4.80 17.07
C GLY A 729 22.36 5.99 17.30
N VAL A 730 21.86 6.59 16.22
CA VAL A 730 20.87 7.69 16.30
C VAL A 730 19.50 7.13 16.74
N ALA A 731 19.08 6.00 16.19
CA ALA A 731 17.83 5.33 16.54
C ALA A 731 17.81 4.92 18.01
N GLU A 732 18.93 4.37 18.54
CA GLU A 732 19.08 4.06 19.96
C GLU A 732 19.02 5.29 20.88
N ARG A 733 19.59 6.43 20.44
CA ARG A 733 19.49 7.70 21.18
C ARG A 733 18.04 8.10 21.38
N PHE A 734 17.21 8.01 20.33
CA PHE A 734 15.78 8.30 20.42
C PHE A 734 15.04 7.24 21.26
N ALA A 735 15.39 5.95 21.11
CA ALA A 735 14.79 4.88 21.91
C ALA A 735 15.01 5.09 23.43
N ARG A 736 16.22 5.50 23.86
CA ARG A 736 16.53 5.82 25.26
C ARG A 736 15.75 7.05 25.77
N ALA A 737 15.38 7.95 24.87
CA ALA A 737 14.52 9.10 25.18
C ALA A 737 13.02 8.78 25.09
N HIS A 738 12.63 7.51 24.93
CA HIS A 738 11.25 7.05 24.69
C HIS A 738 10.57 7.77 23.51
N ASP A 739 11.36 8.13 22.48
CA ASP A 739 10.91 8.85 21.30
C ASP A 739 10.87 7.92 20.08
N ASP A 740 9.86 7.03 20.04
CA ASP A 740 9.66 6.12 18.93
C ASP A 740 9.33 6.86 17.62
N TYR A 741 8.70 8.05 17.73
CA TYR A 741 8.39 8.86 16.55
C TYR A 741 9.66 9.28 15.81
N SER A 742 10.61 9.89 16.53
CA SER A 742 11.89 10.31 15.94
C SER A 742 12.76 9.10 15.55
N LYS A 743 12.68 7.98 16.30
CA LYS A 743 13.35 6.72 15.94
C LYS A 743 12.86 6.18 14.58
N ILE A 744 11.56 6.12 14.34
CA ILE A 744 10.99 5.69 13.06
C ILE A 744 11.31 6.70 11.96
N MET A 745 11.23 8.00 12.27
CA MET A 745 11.50 9.08 11.33
C MET A 745 12.93 9.03 10.77
N VAL A 746 13.94 8.84 11.61
CA VAL A 746 15.34 8.82 11.16
C VAL A 746 15.60 7.61 10.25
N LYS A 747 15.02 6.45 10.55
CA LYS A 747 15.11 5.26 9.70
C LYS A 747 14.44 5.48 8.33
N ALA A 748 13.24 6.04 8.33
CA ALA A 748 12.53 6.36 7.10
C ALA A 748 13.30 7.39 6.23
N LEU A 749 13.94 8.38 6.84
CA LEU A 749 14.77 9.36 6.13
C LEU A 749 16.08 8.77 5.61
N ALA A 750 16.73 7.88 6.37
CA ALA A 750 17.91 7.16 5.90
C ALA A 750 17.62 6.33 4.66
N ASP A 751 16.47 5.64 4.64
CA ASP A 751 16.00 4.85 3.51
C ASP A 751 15.76 5.75 2.27
N ARG A 752 15.09 6.89 2.45
CA ARG A 752 14.88 7.86 1.34
C ARG A 752 16.18 8.46 0.82
N LEU A 753 17.16 8.72 1.68
CA LEU A 753 18.47 9.20 1.27
C LEU A 753 19.27 8.14 0.50
N ALA A 754 19.14 6.86 0.85
CA ALA A 754 19.76 5.78 0.10
C ALA A 754 19.18 5.64 -1.32
N GLU A 755 17.86 5.72 -1.45
CA GLU A 755 17.18 5.74 -2.77
C GLU A 755 17.56 6.98 -3.58
N ALA A 756 17.60 8.16 -2.95
CA ALA A 756 18.06 9.40 -3.57
C ALA A 756 19.51 9.29 -4.06
N PHE A 757 20.35 8.57 -3.31
CA PHE A 757 21.72 8.32 -3.72
C PHE A 757 21.81 7.40 -4.93
N ALA A 758 20.99 6.35 -4.98
CA ALA A 758 20.91 5.48 -6.14
C ALA A 758 20.47 6.26 -7.41
N GLU A 759 19.45 7.14 -7.28
CA GLU A 759 18.97 7.98 -8.37
C GLU A 759 20.03 8.96 -8.85
N HIS A 760 20.64 9.71 -7.93
CA HIS A 760 21.70 10.66 -8.23
C HIS A 760 22.91 10.00 -8.91
N MET A 761 23.32 8.81 -8.42
CA MET A 761 24.44 8.08 -9.06
C MET A 761 24.05 7.56 -10.43
N HIS A 762 22.80 7.14 -10.65
CA HIS A 762 22.33 6.74 -11.98
C HIS A 762 22.36 7.91 -12.97
N GLU A 763 21.92 9.11 -12.57
CA GLU A 763 22.07 10.31 -13.41
C GLU A 763 23.54 10.56 -13.78
N ARG A 764 24.43 10.50 -12.79
CA ARG A 764 25.87 10.66 -13.02
C ARG A 764 26.46 9.60 -13.97
N VAL A 765 25.97 8.34 -13.85
CA VAL A 765 26.37 7.28 -14.79
C VAL A 765 25.91 7.61 -16.20
N ARG A 766 24.69 8.03 -16.40
CA ARG A 766 24.13 8.41 -17.69
C ARG A 766 24.88 9.59 -18.33
N ARG A 767 25.22 10.60 -17.53
CA ARG A 767 25.82 11.86 -18.05
C ARG A 767 27.35 11.89 -18.03
N GLU A 768 27.96 11.33 -16.96
CA GLU A 768 29.40 11.49 -16.72
C GLU A 768 30.19 10.19 -16.93
N PHE A 769 29.85 9.14 -16.18
CA PHE A 769 30.74 7.98 -16.02
C PHE A 769 30.63 6.99 -17.16
N TRP A 770 29.40 6.75 -17.63
CA TRP A 770 29.21 6.03 -18.89
C TRP A 770 28.94 6.98 -20.05
N GLY A 771 28.18 8.03 -19.85
CA GLY A 771 27.99 9.12 -20.77
C GLY A 771 27.12 8.78 -21.98
N TYR A 772 26.17 7.87 -21.84
CA TYR A 772 25.25 7.53 -22.94
C TYR A 772 24.07 8.51 -23.10
N ALA A 773 23.88 9.42 -22.14
CA ALA A 773 22.89 10.49 -22.17
C ALA A 773 23.47 11.82 -21.66
N LYS A 774 24.56 12.30 -22.29
CA LYS A 774 25.31 13.48 -21.81
C LYS A 774 24.49 14.76 -21.76
N ASP A 775 23.56 14.91 -22.69
CA ASP A 775 22.73 16.11 -22.83
C ASP A 775 21.39 16.00 -22.07
N GLU A 776 21.23 14.97 -21.23
CA GLU A 776 20.02 14.78 -20.42
C GLU A 776 19.81 15.96 -19.46
N ALA A 777 18.60 16.52 -19.46
CA ALA A 777 18.18 17.62 -18.60
C ALA A 777 16.80 17.32 -18.01
N LEU A 778 16.72 16.28 -17.14
CA LEU A 778 15.50 15.84 -16.49
C LEU A 778 15.34 16.48 -15.12
N GLY A 779 14.13 16.92 -14.79
CA GLY A 779 13.77 17.36 -13.43
C GLY A 779 13.43 16.17 -12.55
N SER A 780 13.30 16.40 -11.22
CA SER A 780 13.00 15.33 -10.24
C SER A 780 11.73 14.53 -10.60
N ASN A 781 10.69 15.19 -11.09
CA ASN A 781 9.46 14.50 -11.53
C ASN A 781 9.66 13.58 -12.74
N ASP A 782 10.56 13.96 -13.64
CA ASP A 782 10.88 13.13 -14.81
C ASP A 782 11.75 11.94 -14.43
N LEU A 783 12.64 12.12 -13.44
CA LEU A 783 13.45 11.03 -12.87
C LEU A 783 12.55 10.00 -12.15
N ILE A 784 11.62 10.46 -11.32
CA ILE A 784 10.63 9.60 -10.64
C ILE A 784 9.74 8.88 -11.67
N ALA A 785 9.40 9.53 -12.78
CA ALA A 785 8.63 8.94 -13.87
C ALA A 785 9.47 8.07 -14.83
N GLU A 786 10.74 7.82 -14.50
CA GLU A 786 11.68 6.96 -15.25
C GLU A 786 11.83 7.34 -16.74
N LYS A 787 11.77 8.65 -17.07
CA LYS A 787 11.86 9.15 -18.45
C LYS A 787 13.29 9.20 -18.99
N TYR A 788 14.22 8.62 -18.30
CA TYR A 788 15.61 8.54 -18.71
C TYR A 788 15.88 7.36 -19.65
N GLN A 789 16.97 7.41 -20.41
CA GLN A 789 17.47 6.28 -21.18
C GLN A 789 18.14 5.25 -20.26
N GLY A 790 17.95 3.97 -20.55
CA GLY A 790 18.54 2.89 -19.76
C GLY A 790 17.69 2.52 -18.55
N VAL A 791 18.09 1.48 -17.82
CA VAL A 791 17.39 1.00 -16.60
C VAL A 791 18.40 0.57 -15.54
N ARG A 792 17.95 0.54 -14.27
CA ARG A 792 18.75 0.07 -13.12
C ARG A 792 18.07 -1.07 -12.33
N PRO A 793 17.80 -2.23 -12.94
CA PRO A 793 17.16 -3.35 -12.24
C PRO A 793 18.03 -3.90 -11.12
N ALA A 794 17.39 -4.44 -10.09
CA ALA A 794 18.08 -4.99 -8.92
C ALA A 794 17.79 -6.49 -8.72
N PRO A 795 18.77 -7.29 -8.25
CA PRO A 795 18.53 -8.67 -7.82
C PRO A 795 17.55 -8.74 -6.65
N GLY A 796 16.55 -9.65 -6.73
CA GLY A 796 15.45 -9.76 -5.80
C GLY A 796 14.18 -9.01 -6.24
N TYR A 797 14.24 -8.29 -7.36
CA TYR A 797 13.12 -7.54 -7.95
C TYR A 797 12.53 -8.26 -9.17
N PRO A 798 11.37 -7.85 -9.68
CA PRO A 798 10.63 -8.60 -10.71
C PRO A 798 11.41 -8.93 -11.97
N ALA A 799 12.37 -8.09 -12.40
CA ALA A 799 13.19 -8.35 -13.59
C ALA A 799 14.34 -9.33 -13.34
N GLN A 800 14.81 -9.42 -12.10
CA GLN A 800 15.86 -10.34 -11.64
C GLN A 800 15.49 -10.93 -10.27
N PRO A 801 14.57 -11.90 -10.20
CA PRO A 801 14.02 -12.38 -8.94
C PRO A 801 15.01 -13.10 -8.01
N ASP A 802 16.12 -13.61 -8.54
CA ASP A 802 17.15 -14.28 -7.74
C ASP A 802 17.98 -13.28 -6.92
N HIS A 803 17.85 -13.36 -5.60
CA HIS A 803 18.65 -12.55 -4.67
C HIS A 803 20.14 -12.87 -4.67
N THR A 804 20.53 -14.10 -5.07
CA THR A 804 21.94 -14.56 -4.97
C THR A 804 22.87 -13.85 -5.94
N GLU A 805 22.33 -13.25 -7.02
CA GLU A 805 23.10 -12.42 -7.95
C GLU A 805 23.72 -11.19 -7.27
N LYS A 806 23.18 -10.77 -6.09
CA LYS A 806 23.84 -9.74 -5.27
C LYS A 806 25.24 -10.19 -4.80
N GLY A 807 25.43 -11.46 -4.50
CA GLY A 807 26.74 -11.99 -4.11
C GLY A 807 27.78 -11.70 -5.18
N THR A 808 27.53 -12.13 -6.41
CA THR A 808 28.38 -11.87 -7.57
C THR A 808 28.61 -10.37 -7.81
N LEU A 809 27.55 -9.56 -7.69
CA LEU A 809 27.63 -8.11 -7.85
C LEU A 809 28.51 -7.47 -6.77
N PHE A 810 28.37 -7.89 -5.50
CA PHE A 810 29.13 -7.36 -4.36
C PHE A 810 30.61 -7.73 -4.43
N GLU A 811 30.92 -8.95 -4.86
CA GLU A 811 32.29 -9.39 -5.11
C GLU A 811 32.95 -8.55 -6.22
N LEU A 812 32.25 -8.37 -7.34
CA LEU A 812 32.73 -7.61 -8.49
C LEU A 812 32.98 -6.13 -8.17
N LEU A 813 32.12 -5.54 -7.31
CA LEU A 813 32.21 -4.14 -6.86
C LEU A 813 33.20 -3.96 -5.68
N LEU A 814 33.61 -5.03 -5.01
CA LEU A 814 34.25 -4.97 -3.68
C LEU A 814 33.39 -4.16 -2.71
N ALA A 815 32.07 -4.38 -2.75
CA ALA A 815 31.09 -3.48 -2.18
C ALA A 815 31.20 -3.38 -0.65
N GLU A 816 31.44 -4.46 0.06
CA GLU A 816 31.61 -4.43 1.53
C GLU A 816 32.78 -3.53 1.93
N GLN A 817 33.93 -3.64 1.24
CA GLN A 817 35.12 -2.83 1.52
C GLN A 817 34.91 -1.35 1.14
N ALA A 818 34.21 -1.10 0.04
CA ALA A 818 34.02 0.25 -0.48
C ALA A 818 32.95 1.04 0.27
N THR A 819 31.91 0.38 0.76
CA THR A 819 30.71 1.05 1.31
C THR A 819 30.43 0.72 2.76
N GLY A 820 30.91 -0.40 3.28
CA GLY A 820 30.55 -0.96 4.58
C GLY A 820 29.23 -1.74 4.59
N ILE A 821 28.56 -1.89 3.44
CA ILE A 821 27.33 -2.69 3.32
C ILE A 821 27.68 -4.17 3.37
N LYS A 822 27.04 -4.91 4.28
CA LYS A 822 27.16 -6.37 4.39
C LYS A 822 25.90 -7.06 3.88
N LEU A 823 26.06 -8.25 3.31
CA LEU A 823 24.95 -9.12 2.97
C LEU A 823 24.67 -10.12 4.10
N THR A 824 23.38 -10.31 4.41
CA THR A 824 22.96 -11.42 5.29
C THR A 824 22.97 -12.74 4.50
N GLU A 825 22.74 -13.87 5.19
CA GLU A 825 22.59 -15.19 4.55
C GLU A 825 21.43 -15.27 3.54
N SER A 826 20.46 -14.36 3.63
CA SER A 826 19.34 -14.21 2.68
C SER A 826 19.57 -13.09 1.67
N TYR A 827 20.80 -12.58 1.56
CA TYR A 827 21.17 -11.45 0.68
C TYR A 827 20.41 -10.14 0.95
N ALA A 828 19.91 -9.92 2.18
CA ALA A 828 19.51 -8.59 2.62
C ALA A 828 20.74 -7.73 2.90
N MET A 829 20.65 -6.44 2.64
CA MET A 829 21.75 -5.49 2.86
C MET A 829 21.68 -4.88 4.26
N MET A 830 22.81 -4.79 4.95
CA MET A 830 22.97 -4.16 6.26
C MET A 830 24.01 -3.03 6.17
N PRO A 831 23.67 -1.76 6.49
CA PRO A 831 22.37 -1.27 7.01
C PRO A 831 21.22 -1.45 6.03
N ALA A 832 19.97 -1.43 6.55
CA ALA A 832 18.75 -1.60 5.74
C ALA A 832 18.60 -0.47 4.70
N ALA A 833 18.97 0.77 5.05
CA ALA A 833 18.99 1.92 4.16
C ALA A 833 20.14 1.81 3.14
N ALA A 834 20.02 0.86 2.22
CA ALA A 834 20.98 0.56 1.16
C ALA A 834 20.26 0.10 -0.12
N VAL A 835 20.85 0.42 -1.27
CA VAL A 835 20.33 0.06 -2.60
C VAL A 835 21.47 -0.50 -3.45
N SER A 836 21.21 -1.59 -4.20
CA SER A 836 22.17 -2.13 -5.16
C SER A 836 21.47 -2.63 -6.41
N GLY A 837 22.15 -2.63 -7.53
CA GLY A 837 21.59 -3.07 -8.81
C GLY A 837 22.57 -2.97 -9.97
N PHE A 838 22.02 -3.19 -11.15
CA PHE A 838 22.75 -3.12 -12.43
C PHE A 838 22.45 -1.81 -13.15
N TYR A 839 23.28 -1.46 -14.14
CA TYR A 839 22.98 -0.43 -15.11
C TYR A 839 23.03 -1.02 -16.52
N PHE A 840 21.95 -0.79 -17.28
CA PHE A 840 21.85 -1.11 -18.70
C PHE A 840 21.66 0.19 -19.48
N SER A 841 22.45 0.40 -20.52
CA SER A 841 22.50 1.68 -21.25
C SER A 841 21.66 1.72 -22.52
N HIS A 842 21.20 0.55 -23.01
CA HIS A 842 20.51 0.49 -24.30
C HIS A 842 19.21 1.32 -24.28
N PRO A 843 18.90 2.11 -25.34
CA PRO A 843 17.69 2.94 -25.37
C PRO A 843 16.38 2.16 -25.27
N GLU A 844 16.36 0.93 -25.78
CA GLU A 844 15.18 0.05 -25.74
C GLU A 844 15.08 -0.81 -24.45
N SER A 845 16.04 -0.66 -23.52
CA SER A 845 15.94 -1.33 -22.23
C SER A 845 14.78 -0.75 -21.42
N HIS A 846 14.01 -1.62 -20.81
CA HIS A 846 12.82 -1.25 -20.04
C HIS A 846 12.62 -2.21 -18.85
N TYR A 847 11.88 -1.77 -17.83
CA TYR A 847 11.53 -2.62 -16.72
C TYR A 847 10.44 -3.62 -17.12
N PHE A 848 10.58 -4.85 -16.62
CA PHE A 848 9.62 -5.93 -16.82
C PHE A 848 9.61 -6.88 -15.62
N GLY A 849 8.59 -7.71 -15.49
CA GLY A 849 8.59 -8.80 -14.52
C GLY A 849 8.75 -10.15 -15.22
N VAL A 850 9.64 -11.00 -14.73
CA VAL A 850 9.80 -12.39 -15.21
C VAL A 850 8.49 -13.17 -15.02
N GLY A 851 7.82 -12.90 -13.90
CA GLY A 851 6.58 -13.61 -13.56
C GLY A 851 6.85 -15.06 -13.14
N LYS A 852 5.87 -15.94 -13.32
CA LYS A 852 5.99 -17.36 -12.98
C LYS A 852 6.80 -18.10 -14.05
N ILE A 853 7.67 -19.03 -13.62
CA ILE A 853 8.53 -19.85 -14.50
C ILE A 853 8.20 -21.33 -14.37
N GLU A 854 8.47 -22.07 -15.43
CA GLU A 854 8.27 -23.51 -15.52
C GLU A 854 9.52 -24.30 -15.10
N ARG A 855 9.35 -25.57 -14.83
CA ARG A 855 10.41 -26.47 -14.35
C ARG A 855 11.62 -26.53 -15.29
N ASP A 856 11.39 -26.51 -16.60
CA ASP A 856 12.46 -26.55 -17.60
C ASP A 856 13.44 -25.37 -17.48
N GLN A 857 12.96 -24.17 -17.13
CA GLN A 857 13.83 -23.03 -16.87
C GLN A 857 14.57 -23.16 -15.55
N VAL A 858 13.94 -23.71 -14.51
CA VAL A 858 14.61 -23.91 -13.21
C VAL A 858 15.73 -24.92 -13.33
N GLU A 859 15.53 -26.00 -14.08
CA GLU A 859 16.55 -27.02 -14.39
C GLU A 859 17.71 -26.42 -15.19
N ASP A 860 17.41 -25.61 -16.21
CA ASP A 860 18.41 -24.87 -17.00
C ASP A 860 19.18 -23.88 -16.12
N TYR A 861 18.48 -23.13 -15.26
CA TYR A 861 19.07 -22.16 -14.35
C TYR A 861 19.99 -22.83 -13.32
N ALA A 862 19.55 -23.93 -12.70
CA ALA A 862 20.35 -24.72 -11.78
C ALA A 862 21.67 -25.20 -12.44
N LYS A 863 21.56 -25.67 -13.69
CA LYS A 863 22.72 -26.10 -14.47
C LYS A 863 23.70 -24.95 -14.76
N ARG A 864 23.20 -23.77 -15.15
CA ARG A 864 24.01 -22.56 -15.42
C ARG A 864 24.71 -22.06 -14.15
N LYS A 865 24.03 -22.08 -13.00
CA LYS A 865 24.58 -21.73 -11.68
C LYS A 865 25.51 -22.81 -11.09
N GLY A 866 25.50 -24.03 -11.63
CA GLY A 866 26.20 -25.18 -11.05
C GLY A 866 25.59 -25.68 -9.74
N TRP A 867 24.29 -25.48 -9.53
CA TRP A 867 23.55 -25.82 -8.33
C TRP A 867 22.77 -27.14 -8.45
N PRO A 868 22.50 -27.82 -7.31
CA PRO A 868 21.43 -28.79 -7.25
C PRO A 868 20.08 -28.13 -7.57
N LEU A 869 19.16 -28.90 -8.19
CA LEU A 869 17.83 -28.39 -8.54
C LEU A 869 17.08 -27.85 -7.32
N LEU A 870 17.16 -28.53 -6.18
CA LEU A 870 16.52 -28.10 -4.93
C LEU A 870 17.00 -26.73 -4.45
N GLU A 871 18.25 -26.39 -4.66
CA GLU A 871 18.76 -25.06 -4.30
C GLU A 871 18.20 -23.97 -5.22
N ALA A 872 18.15 -24.20 -6.51
CA ALA A 872 17.51 -23.29 -7.45
C ALA A 872 16.00 -23.13 -7.14
N GLU A 873 15.30 -24.23 -6.86
CA GLU A 873 13.90 -24.19 -6.44
C GLU A 873 13.69 -23.43 -5.11
N ARG A 874 14.65 -23.47 -4.20
CA ARG A 874 14.62 -22.72 -2.95
C ARG A 874 14.67 -21.21 -3.24
N TRP A 875 15.65 -20.74 -3.98
CA TRP A 875 15.83 -19.32 -4.27
C TRP A 875 14.76 -18.73 -5.19
N LEU A 876 14.22 -19.54 -6.08
CA LEU A 876 13.19 -19.14 -7.04
C LEU A 876 11.75 -19.48 -6.60
N ALA A 877 11.60 -19.97 -5.36
CA ALA A 877 10.33 -20.45 -4.81
C ALA A 877 9.11 -19.55 -5.10
N PRO A 878 9.20 -18.23 -4.91
CA PRO A 878 8.06 -17.33 -5.10
C PRO A 878 7.57 -17.24 -6.53
N ILE A 879 8.43 -17.54 -7.51
CA ILE A 879 8.11 -17.44 -8.94
C ILE A 879 7.87 -18.79 -9.62
N LEU A 880 7.97 -19.92 -8.90
CA LEU A 880 7.67 -21.24 -9.47
C LEU A 880 6.19 -21.37 -9.87
N ASN A 881 5.94 -21.97 -11.02
CA ASN A 881 4.58 -22.31 -11.49
C ASN A 881 4.17 -23.75 -11.15
N TYR A 882 4.97 -24.46 -10.39
CA TYR A 882 4.73 -25.83 -9.94
C TYR A 882 5.04 -25.96 -8.45
N ASP A 883 4.54 -27.02 -7.82
CA ASP A 883 4.84 -27.31 -6.41
C ASP A 883 6.12 -28.12 -6.32
N ARG A 884 7.03 -27.72 -5.42
CA ARG A 884 8.26 -28.46 -5.13
C ARG A 884 7.90 -29.87 -4.68
N GLN A 885 8.63 -30.89 -5.12
CA GLN A 885 8.56 -32.22 -4.53
C GLN A 885 9.28 -32.15 -3.18
N THR A 886 8.54 -32.13 -2.10
CA THR A 886 9.08 -32.31 -0.77
C THR A 886 9.56 -33.76 -0.66
N GLU A 887 10.88 -33.99 -0.68
CA GLU A 887 11.40 -35.21 -0.07
C GLU A 887 11.01 -35.20 1.40
N GLY A 888 10.40 -36.30 1.87
CA GLY A 888 10.04 -36.47 3.28
C GLY A 888 11.29 -36.27 4.16
N PRO A 889 11.12 -36.01 5.45
CA PRO A 889 12.21 -35.67 6.35
C PRO A 889 13.29 -36.79 6.30
N GLN A 890 14.42 -36.48 5.68
CA GLN A 890 15.60 -37.33 5.88
C GLN A 890 15.97 -37.21 7.34
N SER A 891 15.85 -38.34 8.06
CA SER A 891 16.42 -38.52 9.39
C SER A 891 17.91 -38.27 9.28
N GLU A 892 18.40 -37.14 9.76
CA GLU A 892 19.81 -37.04 10.14
C GLU A 892 20.01 -37.95 11.34
N ALA A 893 20.47 -39.20 11.03
CA ALA A 893 21.10 -40.09 11.98
C ALA A 893 22.61 -40.09 11.67
N ALA A 894 23.37 -39.32 12.45
CA ALA A 894 24.68 -39.65 12.99
C ALA A 894 25.33 -38.39 13.56
#